data_565527c8dd925371c245c0f691d1cc5b
#
_entry.id   565527c8dd925371c245c0f691d1cc5b
#
_cell.length_a   1.000
_cell.length_b   1.000
_cell.length_c   1.000
_cell.angle_alpha   90.00
_cell.angle_beta   90.00
_cell.angle_gamma   90.00
#
_symmetry.space_group_name_H-M   'P 1'
#
loop_
_entity.id
_entity.type
_entity.pdbx_description
1 polymer ?
#
loop_
_entity_poly.entity_id
_entity_poly.type
_entity_poly.pdbx_seq_one_letter_code
_entity_poly.pdbx_strand_id
1 'polypeptide(L)'
;MLPHCFSNLTSLRDNENKMVLGPSFYTSTPKFQLEVISLSKCITSQQLSRKVPTFLYYQYDLRNVDLSHNNFSGTVPTWLLENNTKLGGLILKGNSFTGPLSFSSALISDVSSIDISENKLQGQIPTGICSTFPYLRRLFLSKNAFEGNIPLCLCGMKDLSFLDLSNNQLYGKVPEELITKGSLPILRLSNNNFSGNVVPMILSANGVRNLYLDGNNFSGEMTNVNVSTFEFPNSLWEIDLSNNKLHGKLPRWIGNASFLWRLDLSNNGFEGSIPMEFCKLNGLEFLDLSQNNLSGSIPSCFNPPYIEHVHIHGNRLRGPLSLAFYNSSSIVTLDLRGNNLTGSIPKWIYTLSSLSVLLLKDNHFHGKVPVELCKLHSLSIIDLSQNMFSGPIPSCLGNLSLPMQTKKILETGFYGTSIEEDETARSMTLNSVMDSYYPESYLEEVIEFTTKSGFFLYGGNILSYMTGIDLSCNNLTGHIPPELGNLSEIYSLNLSHNKLTGVIPSSFAKLHQIESLDLSYNNLSGEIPNQLVELNSLEVFSVAYNNLSGSIPEKAQFGTFIENSYEGNPFLCGTILHKSCSKIDSPSTISTVSEDKGEDGLIDTYDFCVSFLVSYVVLLLTIFVVLYINPYWRRAWFSLVGKCITTYRYSNVGNFLTYHIFKQCV
;
A
#
# COMPACT_ATOMS: atom_id res chain seq x y z
N MET A 1 -29.19 -6.57 -37.90
CA MET A 1 -28.72 -7.66 -38.77
C MET A 1 -27.22 -7.77 -38.57
N LEU A 2 -26.73 -8.94 -38.15
CA LEU A 2 -25.29 -9.22 -38.21
C LEU A 2 -24.90 -9.22 -39.69
N PRO A 3 -23.88 -8.49 -40.12
CA PRO A 3 -23.47 -8.44 -41.51
C PRO A 3 -23.13 -9.85 -42.02
N HIS A 4 -23.48 -10.17 -43.27
CA HIS A 4 -23.14 -11.44 -43.93
C HIS A 4 -21.64 -11.75 -44.01
N CYS A 5 -20.77 -10.80 -43.63
CA CYS A 5 -19.32 -10.94 -43.63
C CYS A 5 -18.74 -11.78 -42.46
N PHE A 6 -19.55 -12.23 -41.48
CA PHE A 6 -19.10 -13.04 -40.34
C PHE A 6 -19.15 -14.55 -40.59
N SER A 7 -19.55 -15.02 -41.79
CA SER A 7 -19.72 -16.46 -42.08
C SER A 7 -18.42 -17.28 -41.97
N ASN A 8 -17.24 -16.66 -42.01
CA ASN A 8 -15.92 -17.31 -41.91
C ASN A 8 -15.09 -16.83 -40.69
N LEU A 9 -15.73 -16.16 -39.71
CA LEU A 9 -15.03 -15.67 -38.52
C LEU A 9 -14.88 -16.82 -37.53
N THR A 10 -13.66 -17.28 -37.32
CA THR A 10 -13.35 -18.30 -36.31
C THR A 10 -12.97 -17.67 -34.95
N SER A 11 -12.59 -16.40 -34.96
CA SER A 11 -12.25 -15.69 -33.70
C SER A 11 -12.82 -14.28 -33.71
N LEU A 12 -13.35 -13.87 -32.55
CA LEU A 12 -13.79 -12.50 -32.26
C LEU A 12 -12.97 -12.01 -31.05
N ARG A 13 -12.12 -11.02 -31.30
CA ARG A 13 -11.29 -10.38 -30.23
C ARG A 13 -11.46 -8.88 -30.32
N ASP A 14 -11.78 -8.26 -29.19
CA ASP A 14 -11.78 -6.82 -29.01
C ASP A 14 -11.32 -6.54 -27.57
N ASN A 15 -10.10 -6.07 -27.43
CA ASN A 15 -9.53 -5.70 -26.14
C ASN A 15 -9.55 -4.17 -26.06
N GLU A 16 -10.35 -3.62 -25.12
CA GLU A 16 -10.42 -2.20 -24.78
C GLU A 16 -11.13 -1.26 -25.77
N ASN A 17 -11.61 -1.73 -26.91
CA ASN A 17 -12.47 -0.92 -27.77
C ASN A 17 -13.91 -0.95 -27.23
N LYS A 18 -14.59 0.19 -27.26
CA LYS A 18 -15.97 0.36 -26.80
C LYS A 18 -16.96 -0.26 -27.80
N MET A 19 -16.84 -1.56 -28.06
CA MET A 19 -17.76 -2.27 -28.94
C MET A 19 -19.12 -2.34 -28.26
N VAL A 20 -20.10 -1.68 -28.83
CA VAL A 20 -21.49 -1.75 -28.37
C VAL A 20 -22.13 -2.97 -28.99
N LEU A 21 -22.38 -4.02 -28.22
CA LEU A 21 -23.17 -5.17 -28.68
C LEU A 21 -24.62 -4.72 -28.95
N GLY A 22 -25.01 -4.67 -30.20
CA GLY A 22 -26.35 -4.27 -30.57
C GLY A 22 -27.42 -5.27 -30.09
N PRO A 23 -28.73 -4.87 -30.06
CA PRO A 23 -29.83 -5.72 -29.61
C PRO A 23 -29.89 -7.10 -30.27
N SER A 24 -29.43 -7.20 -31.53
CA SER A 24 -29.40 -8.45 -32.31
C SER A 24 -28.48 -9.53 -31.69
N PHE A 25 -27.45 -9.19 -30.91
CA PHE A 25 -26.63 -10.16 -30.21
C PHE A 25 -27.38 -10.90 -29.08
N TYR A 26 -28.49 -10.32 -28.61
CA TYR A 26 -29.32 -10.89 -27.57
C TYR A 26 -30.54 -11.65 -28.06
N THR A 27 -30.86 -11.59 -29.37
CA THR A 27 -32.13 -12.11 -29.89
C THR A 27 -32.01 -13.03 -31.11
N SER A 28 -30.86 -13.10 -31.78
CA SER A 28 -30.69 -13.88 -33.01
C SER A 28 -29.87 -15.16 -32.80
N THR A 29 -30.25 -16.24 -33.46
CA THR A 29 -29.44 -17.45 -33.60
C THR A 29 -28.32 -17.18 -34.63
N PRO A 30 -27.03 -17.31 -34.23
CA PRO A 30 -25.92 -17.07 -35.14
C PRO A 30 -25.86 -18.18 -36.22
N LYS A 31 -25.47 -17.83 -37.43
CA LYS A 31 -25.15 -18.78 -38.51
C LYS A 31 -23.67 -19.12 -38.58
N PHE A 32 -22.89 -18.75 -37.59
CA PHE A 32 -21.45 -18.97 -37.49
C PHE A 32 -21.11 -19.68 -36.18
N GLN A 33 -19.96 -20.35 -36.14
CA GLN A 33 -19.36 -20.91 -34.95
C GLN A 33 -18.02 -20.26 -34.71
N LEU A 34 -17.76 -19.90 -33.44
CA LEU A 34 -16.52 -19.31 -33.01
C LEU A 34 -15.70 -20.37 -32.26
N GLU A 35 -14.39 -20.35 -32.47
CA GLU A 35 -13.42 -21.09 -31.62
C GLU A 35 -12.92 -20.24 -30.45
N VAL A 36 -12.79 -18.92 -30.67
CA VAL A 36 -12.29 -18.01 -29.67
C VAL A 36 -13.18 -16.77 -29.62
N ILE A 37 -13.56 -16.38 -28.41
CA ILE A 37 -14.18 -15.09 -28.13
C ILE A 37 -13.45 -14.41 -26.97
N SER A 38 -13.01 -13.17 -27.20
CA SER A 38 -12.41 -12.31 -26.17
C SER A 38 -13.03 -10.91 -26.29
N LEU A 39 -13.87 -10.56 -25.34
CA LEU A 39 -14.60 -9.28 -25.24
C LEU A 39 -14.38 -8.68 -23.85
N SER A 40 -13.12 -8.48 -23.45
CA SER A 40 -12.78 -7.87 -22.18
C SER A 40 -13.03 -6.36 -22.22
N LYS A 41 -13.69 -5.80 -21.17
CA LYS A 41 -13.99 -4.36 -21.03
C LYS A 41 -14.80 -3.74 -22.19
N CYS A 42 -15.57 -4.54 -22.91
CA CYS A 42 -16.27 -4.09 -24.12
C CYS A 42 -17.69 -3.55 -23.87
N ILE A 43 -18.30 -3.87 -22.72
CA ILE A 43 -19.69 -3.52 -22.44
C ILE A 43 -19.75 -2.27 -21.55
N THR A 44 -20.25 -1.17 -22.12
CA THR A 44 -20.40 0.10 -21.40
C THR A 44 -21.64 0.09 -20.50
N SER A 45 -21.66 0.94 -19.48
CA SER A 45 -22.75 1.08 -18.49
C SER A 45 -24.11 1.48 -19.07
N GLN A 46 -24.17 1.82 -20.35
CA GLN A 46 -25.40 2.25 -21.06
C GLN A 46 -26.22 1.09 -21.64
N GLN A 47 -25.77 -0.16 -21.55
CA GLN A 47 -26.51 -1.29 -22.11
C GLN A 47 -27.64 -1.75 -21.18
N LEU A 48 -28.82 -1.94 -21.76
CA LEU A 48 -30.08 -2.32 -21.13
C LEU A 48 -30.06 -3.74 -20.51
N SER A 49 -29.13 -4.61 -20.87
CA SER A 49 -29.06 -5.99 -20.38
C SER A 49 -27.69 -6.30 -19.79
N ARG A 50 -27.65 -6.68 -18.50
CA ARG A 50 -26.45 -7.20 -17.82
C ARG A 50 -26.30 -8.72 -17.96
N LYS A 51 -27.05 -9.34 -18.88
CA LYS A 51 -27.00 -10.79 -19.10
C LYS A 51 -25.93 -11.13 -20.14
N VAL A 52 -25.33 -12.30 -19.98
CA VAL A 52 -24.43 -12.89 -20.98
C VAL A 52 -25.17 -13.00 -22.32
N PRO A 53 -24.56 -12.60 -23.45
CA PRO A 53 -25.20 -12.60 -24.76
C PRO A 53 -25.71 -13.97 -25.16
N THR A 54 -26.98 -14.05 -25.57
CA THR A 54 -27.67 -15.33 -25.89
C THR A 54 -27.11 -16.04 -27.12
N PHE A 55 -26.46 -15.32 -28.05
CA PHE A 55 -25.83 -15.98 -29.18
C PHE A 55 -24.74 -16.98 -28.77
N LEU A 56 -24.10 -16.80 -27.60
CA LEU A 56 -23.12 -17.73 -27.07
C LEU A 56 -23.73 -19.08 -26.72
N TYR A 57 -25.02 -19.14 -26.37
CA TYR A 57 -25.72 -20.39 -26.11
C TYR A 57 -25.76 -21.35 -27.32
N TYR A 58 -25.69 -20.78 -28.53
CA TYR A 58 -25.70 -21.51 -29.78
C TYR A 58 -24.31 -21.80 -30.36
N GLN A 59 -23.24 -21.53 -29.56
CA GLN A 59 -21.88 -21.87 -29.93
C GLN A 59 -21.52 -23.23 -29.29
N TYR A 60 -20.91 -24.14 -30.04
CA TYR A 60 -20.49 -25.47 -29.59
C TYR A 60 -19.08 -25.86 -30.03
N ASP A 61 -18.32 -24.92 -30.57
CA ASP A 61 -16.94 -25.12 -31.01
C ASP A 61 -15.95 -24.21 -30.29
N LEU A 62 -16.40 -23.51 -29.21
CA LEU A 62 -15.57 -22.61 -28.45
C LEU A 62 -14.45 -23.36 -27.72
N ARG A 63 -13.23 -22.88 -27.90
CA ARG A 63 -12.02 -23.33 -27.20
C ARG A 63 -11.60 -22.36 -26.10
N ASN A 64 -11.84 -21.06 -26.31
CA ASN A 64 -11.51 -20.02 -25.34
C ASN A 64 -12.61 -18.97 -25.27
N VAL A 65 -13.00 -18.63 -24.05
CA VAL A 65 -13.99 -17.60 -23.75
C VAL A 65 -13.40 -16.62 -22.73
N ASP A 66 -13.27 -15.37 -23.13
CA ASP A 66 -12.93 -14.24 -22.23
C ASP A 66 -14.03 -13.19 -22.31
N LEU A 67 -14.79 -13.04 -21.22
CA LEU A 67 -15.84 -12.05 -21.03
C LEU A 67 -15.53 -11.17 -19.81
N SER A 68 -14.27 -10.97 -19.47
CA SER A 68 -13.85 -10.26 -18.27
C SER A 68 -14.24 -8.77 -18.29
N HIS A 69 -14.45 -8.22 -17.09
CA HIS A 69 -14.69 -6.79 -16.84
C HIS A 69 -15.86 -6.16 -17.62
N ASN A 70 -17.01 -6.88 -17.71
CA ASN A 70 -18.19 -6.43 -18.47
C ASN A 70 -19.43 -6.15 -17.61
N ASN A 71 -19.33 -6.27 -16.28
CA ASN A 71 -20.46 -6.10 -15.38
C ASN A 71 -21.66 -7.05 -15.65
N PHE A 72 -21.41 -8.23 -16.22
CA PHE A 72 -22.43 -9.27 -16.37
C PHE A 72 -22.94 -9.73 -14.99
N SER A 73 -24.22 -10.08 -14.91
CA SER A 73 -24.89 -10.49 -13.67
C SER A 73 -25.74 -11.76 -13.87
N GLY A 74 -26.20 -12.31 -12.75
CA GLY A 74 -26.90 -13.59 -12.70
C GLY A 74 -25.99 -14.70 -12.20
N THR A 75 -26.30 -15.94 -12.49
CA THR A 75 -25.44 -17.11 -12.15
C THR A 75 -24.36 -17.31 -13.21
N VAL A 76 -23.27 -17.97 -12.82
CA VAL A 76 -22.22 -18.39 -13.76
C VAL A 76 -22.84 -19.21 -14.89
N PRO A 77 -22.56 -18.90 -16.16
CA PRO A 77 -23.16 -19.57 -17.31
C PRO A 77 -22.51 -20.94 -17.55
N THR A 78 -22.83 -21.94 -16.70
CA THR A 78 -22.26 -23.31 -16.80
C THR A 78 -22.62 -24.03 -18.09
N TRP A 79 -23.70 -23.62 -18.75
CA TRP A 79 -24.07 -24.10 -20.08
C TRP A 79 -22.98 -23.85 -21.14
N LEU A 80 -22.10 -22.85 -20.96
CA LEU A 80 -20.92 -22.68 -21.83
C LEU A 80 -20.00 -23.90 -21.81
N LEU A 81 -19.86 -24.53 -20.63
CA LEU A 81 -19.07 -25.74 -20.45
C LEU A 81 -19.79 -26.97 -21.01
N GLU A 82 -21.12 -27.03 -20.83
CA GLU A 82 -21.95 -28.14 -21.29
C GLU A 82 -22.03 -28.19 -22.81
N ASN A 83 -22.14 -27.02 -23.46
CA ASN A 83 -22.26 -26.89 -24.90
C ASN A 83 -20.93 -27.00 -25.66
N ASN A 84 -19.79 -26.73 -24.98
CA ASN A 84 -18.48 -26.66 -25.62
C ASN A 84 -17.47 -27.64 -25.01
N THR A 85 -17.50 -28.88 -25.45
CA THR A 85 -16.63 -29.96 -24.94
C THR A 85 -15.15 -29.75 -25.22
N LYS A 86 -14.79 -28.89 -26.17
CA LYS A 86 -13.40 -28.53 -26.53
C LYS A 86 -12.90 -27.28 -25.79
N LEU A 87 -13.69 -26.74 -24.85
CA LEU A 87 -13.31 -25.53 -24.14
C LEU A 87 -12.09 -25.78 -23.26
N GLY A 88 -11.00 -25.05 -23.51
CA GLY A 88 -9.74 -25.11 -22.75
C GLY A 88 -9.63 -24.02 -21.70
N GLY A 89 -10.28 -22.87 -21.91
CA GLY A 89 -10.22 -21.72 -20.99
C GLY A 89 -11.53 -20.95 -20.89
N LEU A 90 -11.89 -20.60 -19.63
CA LEU A 90 -13.06 -19.79 -19.30
C LEU A 90 -12.66 -18.64 -18.38
N ILE A 91 -12.73 -17.39 -18.88
CA ILE A 91 -12.41 -16.17 -18.14
C ILE A 91 -13.67 -15.31 -18.01
N LEU A 92 -14.17 -15.20 -16.78
CA LEU A 92 -15.35 -14.39 -16.41
C LEU A 92 -15.00 -13.36 -15.32
N LYS A 93 -13.72 -13.07 -15.13
CA LYS A 93 -13.18 -12.17 -14.10
C LYS A 93 -13.83 -10.77 -14.16
N GLY A 94 -13.98 -10.12 -13.00
CA GLY A 94 -14.38 -8.70 -12.93
C GLY A 94 -15.81 -8.44 -13.40
N ASN A 95 -16.74 -9.34 -13.10
CA ASN A 95 -18.16 -9.21 -13.42
C ASN A 95 -19.02 -9.09 -12.13
N SER A 96 -20.31 -9.25 -12.25
CA SER A 96 -21.27 -9.20 -11.15
C SER A 96 -22.05 -10.52 -11.00
N PHE A 97 -21.42 -11.66 -11.30
CA PHE A 97 -22.06 -12.97 -11.12
C PHE A 97 -22.29 -13.25 -9.64
N THR A 98 -23.45 -13.87 -9.33
CA THR A 98 -23.93 -14.13 -7.96
C THR A 98 -24.37 -15.57 -7.79
N GLY A 99 -24.66 -15.95 -6.54
CA GLY A 99 -25.13 -17.30 -6.17
C GLY A 99 -24.02 -18.31 -6.01
N PRO A 100 -24.38 -19.57 -5.72
CA PRO A 100 -23.42 -20.65 -5.57
C PRO A 100 -22.87 -21.08 -6.93
N LEU A 101 -21.63 -21.53 -6.93
CA LEU A 101 -21.04 -22.21 -8.07
C LEU A 101 -21.52 -23.67 -8.08
N SER A 102 -22.11 -24.12 -9.17
CA SER A 102 -22.59 -25.51 -9.30
C SER A 102 -22.32 -26.04 -10.69
N PHE A 103 -21.93 -27.33 -10.76
CA PHE A 103 -21.67 -28.02 -12.01
C PHE A 103 -22.56 -29.26 -12.10
N SER A 104 -22.96 -29.63 -13.32
CA SER A 104 -23.69 -30.88 -13.57
C SER A 104 -22.79 -32.07 -13.24
N SER A 105 -23.29 -33.01 -12.48
CA SER A 105 -22.53 -34.24 -12.10
C SER A 105 -22.14 -35.14 -13.26
N ALA A 106 -22.80 -34.97 -14.41
CA ALA A 106 -22.51 -35.73 -15.63
C ALA A 106 -21.47 -35.03 -16.54
N LEU A 107 -21.11 -33.79 -16.23
CA LEU A 107 -20.17 -33.02 -17.04
C LEU A 107 -18.74 -33.45 -16.73
N ILE A 108 -18.00 -33.84 -17.77
CA ILE A 108 -16.53 -33.94 -17.76
C ILE A 108 -16.03 -32.99 -18.85
N SER A 109 -15.13 -32.10 -18.53
CA SER A 109 -14.64 -31.04 -19.42
C SER A 109 -13.12 -31.00 -19.43
N ASP A 110 -12.56 -30.78 -20.61
CA ASP A 110 -11.11 -30.65 -20.84
C ASP A 110 -10.55 -29.27 -20.45
N VAL A 111 -11.35 -28.43 -19.78
CA VAL A 111 -10.95 -27.10 -19.34
C VAL A 111 -9.71 -27.17 -18.45
N SER A 112 -8.67 -26.47 -18.89
CA SER A 112 -7.40 -26.38 -18.18
C SER A 112 -7.25 -25.11 -17.35
N SER A 113 -8.05 -24.06 -17.62
CA SER A 113 -7.99 -22.78 -16.91
C SER A 113 -9.38 -22.19 -16.69
N ILE A 114 -9.69 -21.86 -15.43
CA ILE A 114 -10.93 -21.19 -15.03
C ILE A 114 -10.57 -19.95 -14.22
N ASP A 115 -11.07 -18.78 -14.66
CA ASP A 115 -11.02 -17.56 -13.90
C ASP A 115 -12.42 -16.93 -13.76
N ILE A 116 -12.94 -17.01 -12.56
CA ILE A 116 -14.20 -16.36 -12.13
C ILE A 116 -13.95 -15.41 -10.95
N SER A 117 -12.72 -14.94 -10.81
CA SER A 117 -12.32 -13.97 -9.79
C SER A 117 -13.05 -12.63 -9.94
N GLU A 118 -13.00 -11.80 -8.89
CA GLU A 118 -13.62 -10.46 -8.90
C GLU A 118 -15.11 -10.48 -9.26
N ASN A 119 -15.88 -11.35 -8.58
CA ASN A 119 -17.32 -11.48 -8.74
C ASN A 119 -18.04 -11.39 -7.36
N LYS A 120 -19.31 -11.80 -7.30
CA LYS A 120 -20.13 -11.82 -6.08
C LYS A 120 -20.63 -13.22 -5.77
N LEU A 121 -19.84 -14.24 -6.13
CA LEU A 121 -20.18 -15.64 -5.90
C LEU A 121 -20.10 -15.96 -4.41
N GLN A 122 -20.97 -16.84 -3.94
CA GLN A 122 -21.11 -17.19 -2.52
C GLN A 122 -21.34 -18.68 -2.29
N GLY A 123 -21.29 -19.10 -1.03
CA GLY A 123 -21.41 -20.49 -0.63
C GLY A 123 -20.10 -21.26 -0.73
N GLN A 124 -20.15 -22.57 -0.65
CA GLN A 124 -18.96 -23.41 -0.63
C GLN A 124 -18.39 -23.64 -2.04
N ILE A 125 -17.08 -23.85 -2.13
CA ILE A 125 -16.45 -24.35 -3.35
C ILE A 125 -16.96 -25.79 -3.56
N PRO A 126 -17.63 -26.09 -4.70
CA PRO A 126 -18.26 -27.38 -4.89
C PRO A 126 -17.24 -28.51 -5.06
N THR A 127 -17.42 -29.63 -4.36
CA THR A 127 -16.56 -30.82 -4.52
C THR A 127 -16.62 -31.41 -5.92
N GLY A 128 -17.71 -31.19 -6.66
CA GLY A 128 -17.84 -31.58 -8.06
C GLY A 128 -16.82 -30.94 -9.00
N ILE A 129 -16.16 -29.84 -8.61
CA ILE A 129 -15.15 -29.18 -9.46
C ILE A 129 -14.04 -30.13 -9.90
N CYS A 130 -13.61 -31.04 -9.03
CA CYS A 130 -12.51 -31.97 -9.32
C CYS A 130 -12.90 -33.10 -10.27
N SER A 131 -14.15 -33.56 -10.23
CA SER A 131 -14.65 -34.55 -11.16
C SER A 131 -15.03 -33.97 -12.51
N THR A 132 -15.49 -32.74 -12.51
CA THR A 132 -15.86 -32.01 -13.74
C THR A 132 -14.63 -31.58 -14.55
N PHE A 133 -13.54 -31.18 -13.89
CA PHE A 133 -12.33 -30.64 -14.54
C PHE A 133 -11.07 -31.43 -14.15
N PRO A 134 -10.92 -32.70 -14.56
CA PRO A 134 -9.79 -33.54 -14.15
C PRO A 134 -8.42 -33.04 -14.64
N TYR A 135 -8.37 -32.22 -15.69
CA TYR A 135 -7.16 -31.66 -16.30
C TYR A 135 -6.92 -30.18 -15.96
N LEU A 136 -7.60 -29.67 -14.91
CA LEU A 136 -7.49 -28.26 -14.53
C LEU A 136 -6.08 -27.95 -14.03
N ARG A 137 -5.46 -26.94 -14.64
CA ARG A 137 -4.12 -26.43 -14.29
C ARG A 137 -4.18 -25.14 -13.50
N ARG A 138 -5.16 -24.28 -13.78
CA ARG A 138 -5.29 -22.96 -13.17
C ARG A 138 -6.70 -22.71 -12.70
N LEU A 139 -6.85 -22.35 -11.42
CA LEU A 139 -8.13 -22.04 -10.80
C LEU A 139 -8.05 -20.75 -10.03
N PHE A 140 -8.76 -19.72 -10.54
CA PHE A 140 -8.85 -18.40 -9.90
C PHE A 140 -10.28 -18.15 -9.42
N LEU A 141 -10.45 -18.14 -8.10
CA LEU A 141 -11.72 -17.87 -7.41
C LEU A 141 -11.62 -16.64 -6.51
N SER A 142 -10.54 -15.89 -6.60
CA SER A 142 -10.24 -14.77 -5.70
C SER A 142 -11.25 -13.63 -5.79
N LYS A 143 -11.32 -12.80 -4.73
CA LYS A 143 -12.22 -11.64 -4.63
C LYS A 143 -13.68 -12.01 -4.93
N ASN A 144 -14.20 -12.93 -4.13
CA ASN A 144 -15.59 -13.38 -4.10
C ASN A 144 -16.07 -13.47 -2.65
N ALA A 145 -17.21 -14.13 -2.39
CA ALA A 145 -17.74 -14.40 -1.07
C ALA A 145 -17.85 -15.90 -0.78
N PHE A 146 -16.92 -16.71 -1.30
CA PHE A 146 -16.86 -18.14 -1.00
C PHE A 146 -16.56 -18.37 0.47
N GLU A 147 -17.23 -19.35 1.07
CA GLU A 147 -17.09 -19.74 2.48
C GLU A 147 -16.81 -21.24 2.63
N GLY A 148 -16.57 -21.70 3.85
CA GLY A 148 -16.30 -23.11 4.12
C GLY A 148 -14.82 -23.46 4.00
N ASN A 149 -14.55 -24.76 3.90
CA ASN A 149 -13.19 -25.30 3.82
C ASN A 149 -12.75 -25.50 2.36
N ILE A 150 -11.43 -25.59 2.15
CA ILE A 150 -10.87 -26.04 0.87
C ILE A 150 -11.31 -27.49 0.63
N PRO A 151 -11.94 -27.82 -0.52
CA PRO A 151 -12.32 -29.20 -0.83
C PRO A 151 -11.11 -30.12 -0.93
N LEU A 152 -11.12 -31.23 -0.18
CA LEU A 152 -10.01 -32.21 -0.17
C LEU A 152 -9.72 -32.79 -1.56
N CYS A 153 -10.69 -32.81 -2.46
CA CYS A 153 -10.49 -33.32 -3.81
C CYS A 153 -9.44 -32.51 -4.61
N LEU A 154 -9.26 -31.20 -4.31
CA LEU A 154 -8.22 -30.38 -4.94
C LEU A 154 -6.81 -30.93 -4.68
N CYS A 155 -6.60 -31.60 -3.53
CA CYS A 155 -5.33 -32.24 -3.20
C CYS A 155 -4.96 -33.40 -4.14
N GLY A 156 -5.94 -33.97 -4.86
CA GLY A 156 -5.76 -35.07 -5.80
C GLY A 156 -5.55 -34.62 -7.25
N MET A 157 -5.64 -33.33 -7.54
CA MET A 157 -5.53 -32.78 -8.91
C MET A 157 -4.05 -32.64 -9.30
N LYS A 158 -3.54 -33.60 -10.09
CA LYS A 158 -2.10 -33.71 -10.42
C LYS A 158 -1.58 -32.57 -11.30
N ASP A 159 -2.44 -32.03 -12.15
CA ASP A 159 -2.06 -30.99 -13.12
C ASP A 159 -2.24 -29.57 -12.58
N LEU A 160 -2.85 -29.42 -11.38
CA LEU A 160 -3.12 -28.10 -10.80
C LEU A 160 -1.81 -27.41 -10.39
N SER A 161 -1.47 -26.34 -11.11
CA SER A 161 -0.21 -25.59 -10.93
C SER A 161 -0.41 -24.18 -10.37
N PHE A 162 -1.63 -23.64 -10.45
CA PHE A 162 -1.97 -22.32 -9.90
C PHE A 162 -3.34 -22.39 -9.22
N LEU A 163 -3.37 -22.09 -7.93
CA LEU A 163 -4.60 -21.99 -7.14
C LEU A 163 -4.66 -20.65 -6.44
N ASP A 164 -5.65 -19.81 -6.81
CA ASP A 164 -5.91 -18.54 -6.16
C ASP A 164 -7.31 -18.51 -5.55
N LEU A 165 -7.37 -18.59 -4.22
CA LEU A 165 -8.57 -18.49 -3.40
C LEU A 165 -8.59 -17.21 -2.55
N SER A 166 -7.70 -16.26 -2.82
CA SER A 166 -7.51 -15.07 -2.00
C SER A 166 -8.76 -14.18 -1.93
N ASN A 167 -8.85 -13.36 -0.89
CA ASN A 167 -9.95 -12.39 -0.71
C ASN A 167 -11.34 -13.04 -0.78
N ASN A 168 -11.58 -14.01 0.12
CA ASN A 168 -12.84 -14.72 0.29
C ASN A 168 -13.19 -14.82 1.81
N GLN A 169 -14.14 -15.67 2.16
CA GLN A 169 -14.56 -15.94 3.54
C GLN A 169 -14.26 -17.40 3.96
N LEU A 170 -13.28 -18.02 3.29
CA LEU A 170 -12.88 -19.39 3.56
C LEU A 170 -12.26 -19.53 4.96
N TYR A 171 -12.48 -20.67 5.63
CA TYR A 171 -12.00 -20.90 6.99
C TYR A 171 -11.51 -22.34 7.19
N GLY A 172 -11.07 -22.63 8.42
CA GLY A 172 -10.57 -23.93 8.80
C GLY A 172 -9.07 -24.09 8.57
N LYS A 173 -8.61 -25.32 8.52
CA LYS A 173 -7.20 -25.64 8.27
C LYS A 173 -6.97 -25.86 6.77
N VAL A 174 -5.83 -25.43 6.28
CA VAL A 174 -5.38 -25.78 4.94
C VAL A 174 -4.94 -27.25 4.94
N PRO A 175 -5.46 -28.09 4.03
CA PRO A 175 -5.04 -29.49 3.94
C PRO A 175 -3.55 -29.61 3.62
N GLU A 176 -2.78 -30.33 4.44
CA GLU A 176 -1.33 -30.53 4.20
C GLU A 176 -1.08 -31.23 2.85
N GLU A 177 -1.97 -32.11 2.45
CA GLU A 177 -1.89 -32.83 1.18
C GLU A 177 -1.91 -31.92 -0.04
N LEU A 178 -2.51 -30.73 0.06
CA LEU A 178 -2.54 -29.73 -1.02
C LEU A 178 -1.11 -29.28 -1.41
N ILE A 179 -0.22 -29.27 -0.42
CA ILE A 179 1.16 -28.79 -0.57
C ILE A 179 2.13 -29.96 -0.78
N THR A 180 1.87 -31.11 -0.15
CA THR A 180 2.81 -32.25 -0.16
C THR A 180 2.65 -33.18 -1.34
N LYS A 181 1.42 -33.33 -1.88
CA LYS A 181 1.09 -34.30 -2.92
C LYS A 181 1.04 -33.75 -4.32
N GLY A 182 0.89 -32.45 -4.46
CA GLY A 182 0.66 -31.79 -5.74
C GLY A 182 1.90 -31.17 -6.35
N SER A 183 1.85 -30.96 -7.66
CA SER A 183 2.74 -30.04 -8.36
C SER A 183 2.05 -28.68 -8.40
N LEU A 184 1.98 -27.98 -7.25
CA LEU A 184 1.30 -26.70 -7.10
C LEU A 184 2.33 -25.57 -6.85
N PRO A 185 2.98 -25.07 -7.90
CA PRO A 185 3.99 -24.01 -7.77
C PRO A 185 3.46 -22.73 -7.11
N ILE A 186 2.22 -22.35 -7.36
CA ILE A 186 1.67 -21.08 -6.86
C ILE A 186 0.39 -21.36 -6.08
N LEU A 187 0.42 -21.03 -4.78
CA LEU A 187 -0.71 -21.12 -3.87
C LEU A 187 -1.00 -19.77 -3.23
N ARG A 188 -2.18 -19.18 -3.52
CA ARG A 188 -2.65 -17.93 -2.95
C ARG A 188 -3.91 -18.13 -2.12
N LEU A 189 -3.79 -17.92 -0.82
CA LEU A 189 -4.86 -18.04 0.17
C LEU A 189 -5.06 -16.73 0.96
N SER A 190 -4.45 -15.65 0.54
CA SER A 190 -4.43 -14.34 1.19
C SER A 190 -5.84 -13.84 1.55
N ASN A 191 -5.95 -13.10 2.65
CA ASN A 191 -7.19 -12.42 3.04
C ASN A 191 -8.41 -13.34 3.11
N ASN A 192 -8.31 -14.33 3.99
CA ASN A 192 -9.35 -15.29 4.34
C ASN A 192 -9.44 -15.45 5.88
N ASN A 193 -10.08 -16.51 6.34
CA ASN A 193 -10.19 -16.84 7.77
C ASN A 193 -9.54 -18.21 8.11
N PHE A 194 -8.51 -18.62 7.36
CA PHE A 194 -7.77 -19.85 7.62
C PHE A 194 -7.02 -19.77 8.94
N SER A 195 -6.83 -20.93 9.57
CA SER A 195 -6.19 -21.05 10.88
C SER A 195 -5.33 -22.30 10.99
N GLY A 196 -4.54 -22.38 12.05
CA GLY A 196 -3.67 -23.51 12.33
C GLY A 196 -2.19 -23.13 12.31
N ASN A 197 -1.32 -24.13 12.40
CA ASN A 197 0.12 -23.93 12.36
C ASN A 197 0.63 -24.07 10.92
N VAL A 198 1.37 -23.05 10.44
CA VAL A 198 1.91 -23.00 9.08
C VAL A 198 3.22 -23.76 8.92
N VAL A 199 3.93 -24.05 10.02
CA VAL A 199 5.28 -24.64 9.97
C VAL A 199 5.33 -25.98 9.25
N PRO A 200 4.44 -26.95 9.52
CA PRO A 200 4.44 -28.20 8.78
C PRO A 200 4.23 -28.01 7.28
N MET A 201 3.37 -27.03 6.91
CA MET A 201 3.10 -26.72 5.51
C MET A 201 4.34 -26.20 4.78
N ILE A 202 5.06 -25.24 5.37
CA ILE A 202 6.25 -24.63 4.77
C ILE A 202 7.36 -25.65 4.61
N LEU A 203 7.59 -26.49 5.64
CA LEU A 203 8.65 -27.51 5.62
C LEU A 203 8.36 -28.65 4.64
N SER A 204 7.10 -28.88 4.31
CA SER A 204 6.67 -29.90 3.36
C SER A 204 6.45 -29.39 1.94
N ALA A 205 6.72 -28.11 1.70
CA ALA A 205 6.38 -27.40 0.45
C ALA A 205 7.33 -27.71 -0.72
N ASN A 206 7.63 -28.99 -0.98
CA ASN A 206 8.62 -29.41 -1.97
C ASN A 206 8.30 -29.06 -3.43
N GLY A 207 7.05 -28.71 -3.74
CA GLY A 207 6.61 -28.31 -5.09
C GLY A 207 6.15 -26.86 -5.20
N VAL A 208 6.05 -26.16 -4.07
CA VAL A 208 5.58 -24.76 -4.03
C VAL A 208 6.76 -23.82 -4.23
N ARG A 209 6.57 -22.82 -5.09
CA ARG A 209 7.51 -21.72 -5.31
C ARG A 209 7.04 -20.45 -4.59
N ASN A 210 5.76 -20.12 -4.78
CA ASN A 210 5.16 -18.89 -4.27
C ASN A 210 4.02 -19.24 -3.33
N LEU A 211 4.17 -18.92 -2.04
CA LEU A 211 3.23 -19.22 -0.98
C LEU A 211 2.73 -17.93 -0.33
N TYR A 212 1.46 -17.58 -0.59
CA TYR A 212 0.81 -16.40 -0.04
C TYR A 212 -0.30 -16.81 0.93
N LEU A 213 -0.07 -16.59 2.22
CA LEU A 213 -0.95 -16.93 3.33
C LEU A 213 -1.31 -15.71 4.18
N ASP A 214 -0.97 -14.52 3.71
CA ASP A 214 -1.16 -13.25 4.41
C ASP A 214 -2.64 -12.97 4.72
N GLY A 215 -2.90 -12.09 5.72
CA GLY A 215 -4.26 -11.67 6.06
C GLY A 215 -5.17 -12.80 6.53
N ASN A 216 -4.66 -13.72 7.35
CA ASN A 216 -5.40 -14.86 7.87
C ASN A 216 -5.35 -14.96 9.41
N ASN A 217 -5.77 -16.08 9.96
CA ASN A 217 -5.71 -16.40 11.40
C ASN A 217 -4.69 -17.50 11.75
N PHE A 218 -3.65 -17.67 10.92
CA PHE A 218 -2.60 -18.62 11.25
C PHE A 218 -1.89 -18.22 12.53
N SER A 219 -1.54 -19.22 13.35
CA SER A 219 -0.98 -18.98 14.69
C SER A 219 0.03 -20.05 15.06
N GLY A 220 0.78 -19.79 16.13
CA GLY A 220 1.77 -20.72 16.68
C GLY A 220 3.19 -20.21 16.54
N GLU A 221 4.12 -20.93 17.17
CA GLU A 221 5.54 -20.64 17.11
C GLU A 221 6.20 -21.29 15.90
N MET A 222 7.09 -20.54 15.24
CA MET A 222 7.85 -21.06 14.09
C MET A 222 9.21 -21.66 14.48
N THR A 223 9.57 -21.71 15.78
CA THR A 223 10.96 -21.87 16.23
C THR A 223 11.46 -23.30 16.33
N ASN A 224 10.64 -24.31 16.55
CA ASN A 224 11.11 -25.61 17.06
C ASN A 224 10.98 -26.74 16.06
N VAL A 225 11.73 -26.63 14.97
CA VAL A 225 12.00 -27.80 14.13
C VAL A 225 13.45 -28.19 14.31
N ASN A 226 13.70 -29.46 14.60
CA ASN A 226 15.06 -29.99 14.75
C ASN A 226 15.70 -30.04 13.34
N VAL A 227 16.34 -28.94 12.97
CA VAL A 227 16.85 -28.63 11.62
C VAL A 227 17.98 -29.58 11.16
N SER A 228 18.52 -30.41 12.09
CA SER A 228 19.60 -31.33 11.76
C SER A 228 19.19 -32.46 10.81
N THR A 229 17.90 -32.66 10.56
CA THR A 229 17.36 -33.71 9.70
C THR A 229 16.46 -33.23 8.56
N PHE A 230 16.21 -31.92 8.46
CA PHE A 230 15.37 -31.35 7.43
C PHE A 230 16.19 -30.51 6.46
N GLU A 231 16.16 -30.86 5.17
CA GLU A 231 16.52 -29.96 4.10
C GLU A 231 15.35 -29.00 3.89
N PHE A 232 15.61 -27.68 3.94
CA PHE A 232 14.61 -26.67 3.58
C PHE A 232 14.18 -26.90 2.12
N PRO A 233 12.88 -26.81 1.78
CA PRO A 233 12.45 -26.97 0.40
C PRO A 233 13.19 -26.00 -0.52
N ASN A 234 14.05 -26.50 -1.38
CA ASN A 234 14.81 -25.70 -2.35
C ASN A 234 13.93 -25.07 -3.44
N SER A 235 12.61 -25.29 -3.37
CA SER A 235 11.65 -24.76 -4.33
C SER A 235 11.04 -23.42 -3.95
N LEU A 236 11.10 -23.00 -2.66
CA LEU A 236 10.44 -21.78 -2.20
C LEU A 236 11.23 -20.54 -2.61
N TRP A 237 10.58 -19.68 -3.37
CA TRP A 237 11.09 -18.42 -3.88
C TRP A 237 10.46 -17.23 -3.16
N GLU A 238 9.15 -17.31 -2.86
CA GLU A 238 8.41 -16.28 -2.17
C GLU A 238 7.59 -16.86 -1.02
N ILE A 239 7.63 -16.19 0.12
CA ILE A 239 6.81 -16.48 1.30
C ILE A 239 6.22 -15.17 1.81
N ASP A 240 4.89 -15.12 1.84
CA ASP A 240 4.15 -14.05 2.49
C ASP A 240 3.24 -14.64 3.58
N LEU A 241 3.59 -14.34 4.84
CA LEU A 241 2.85 -14.71 6.05
C LEU A 241 2.38 -13.48 6.82
N SER A 242 2.41 -12.32 6.20
CA SER A 242 2.08 -11.07 6.85
C SER A 242 0.64 -11.06 7.39
N ASN A 243 0.35 -10.15 8.31
CA ASN A 243 -1.00 -9.99 8.84
C ASN A 243 -1.63 -11.29 9.39
N ASN A 244 -0.90 -11.99 10.25
CA ASN A 244 -1.34 -13.23 10.91
C ASN A 244 -1.17 -13.14 12.44
N LYS A 245 -1.30 -14.26 13.15
CA LYS A 245 -1.14 -14.37 14.61
C LYS A 245 0.07 -15.23 15.00
N LEU A 246 1.07 -15.27 14.13
CA LEU A 246 2.32 -16.00 14.38
C LEU A 246 3.10 -15.29 15.49
N HIS A 247 3.80 -16.05 16.33
CA HIS A 247 4.53 -15.50 17.47
C HIS A 247 5.81 -16.29 17.77
N GLY A 248 6.52 -15.88 18.82
CA GLY A 248 7.80 -16.46 19.20
C GLY A 248 8.96 -15.85 18.40
N LYS A 249 10.09 -16.54 18.33
CA LYS A 249 11.29 -16.04 17.65
C LYS A 249 11.24 -16.30 16.15
N LEU A 250 11.92 -15.47 15.38
CA LEU A 250 12.14 -15.72 13.96
C LEU A 250 12.89 -17.05 13.77
N PRO A 251 12.44 -17.91 12.84
CA PRO A 251 13.00 -19.23 12.66
C PRO A 251 14.36 -19.19 11.95
N ARG A 252 15.37 -19.80 12.58
CA ARG A 252 16.73 -19.85 12.02
C ARG A 252 16.82 -20.64 10.72
N TRP A 253 15.93 -21.64 10.54
CA TRP A 253 15.90 -22.50 9.36
C TRP A 253 15.57 -21.74 8.06
N ILE A 254 14.91 -20.59 8.10
CA ILE A 254 14.68 -19.73 6.93
C ILE A 254 16.02 -19.32 6.30
N GLY A 255 17.07 -19.12 7.09
CA GLY A 255 18.40 -18.79 6.57
C GLY A 255 19.02 -19.86 5.65
N ASN A 256 18.43 -21.04 5.56
CA ASN A 256 18.85 -22.09 4.63
C ASN A 256 18.09 -22.04 3.28
N ALA A 257 17.14 -21.10 3.13
CA ALA A 257 16.35 -20.91 1.91
C ALA A 257 17.16 -20.18 0.83
N SER A 258 18.03 -20.87 0.13
CA SER A 258 18.99 -20.26 -0.82
C SER A 258 18.36 -19.60 -2.04
N PHE A 259 17.14 -19.99 -2.43
CA PHE A 259 16.41 -19.44 -3.57
C PHE A 259 15.35 -18.40 -3.18
N LEU A 260 15.22 -18.12 -1.88
CA LEU A 260 14.25 -17.14 -1.39
C LEU A 260 14.66 -15.73 -1.79
N TRP A 261 13.85 -15.07 -2.62
CA TRP A 261 14.04 -13.70 -3.00
C TRP A 261 13.04 -12.74 -2.34
N ARG A 262 11.86 -13.26 -1.89
CA ARG A 262 10.88 -12.48 -1.12
C ARG A 262 10.51 -13.17 0.19
N LEU A 263 10.60 -12.41 1.29
CA LEU A 263 10.17 -12.81 2.62
C LEU A 263 9.37 -11.69 3.28
N ASP A 264 8.09 -11.96 3.53
CA ASP A 264 7.21 -11.05 4.26
C ASP A 264 6.64 -11.76 5.50
N LEU A 265 7.02 -11.27 6.68
CA LEU A 265 6.56 -11.72 8.00
C LEU A 265 5.95 -10.58 8.80
N SER A 266 5.60 -9.48 8.16
CA SER A 266 5.13 -8.26 8.79
C SER A 266 3.80 -8.45 9.53
N ASN A 267 3.52 -7.54 10.44
CA ASN A 267 2.28 -7.50 11.22
C ASN A 267 1.90 -8.85 11.84
N ASN A 268 2.81 -9.35 12.68
CA ASN A 268 2.70 -10.59 13.45
C ASN A 268 3.16 -10.34 14.90
N GLY A 269 3.29 -11.40 15.69
CA GLY A 269 3.77 -11.35 17.07
C GLY A 269 5.23 -11.83 17.26
N PHE A 270 6.07 -11.76 16.24
CA PHE A 270 7.46 -12.22 16.35
C PHE A 270 8.26 -11.37 17.31
N GLU A 271 9.11 -12.03 18.13
CA GLU A 271 9.94 -11.40 19.16
C GLU A 271 11.40 -11.87 19.11
N GLY A 272 12.23 -11.30 19.98
CA GLY A 272 13.66 -11.64 20.03
C GLY A 272 14.45 -10.98 18.89
N SER A 273 15.66 -11.47 18.64
CA SER A 273 16.57 -10.88 17.65
C SER A 273 16.41 -11.47 16.25
N ILE A 274 16.77 -10.70 15.24
CA ILE A 274 16.94 -11.21 13.87
C ILE A 274 18.09 -12.24 13.91
N PRO A 275 17.85 -13.49 13.45
CA PRO A 275 18.86 -14.55 13.51
C PRO A 275 20.06 -14.27 12.61
N MET A 276 21.26 -14.65 13.05
CA MET A 276 22.49 -14.55 12.24
C MET A 276 22.41 -15.42 10.97
N GLU A 277 21.58 -16.43 10.96
CA GLU A 277 21.35 -17.28 9.81
C GLU A 277 20.75 -16.53 8.61
N PHE A 278 20.03 -15.40 8.86
CA PHE A 278 19.51 -14.54 7.78
C PHE A 278 20.64 -13.91 6.94
N CYS A 279 21.87 -13.83 7.47
CA CYS A 279 23.04 -13.42 6.70
C CYS A 279 23.38 -14.34 5.52
N LYS A 280 22.76 -15.53 5.44
CA LYS A 280 22.94 -16.48 4.33
C LYS A 280 21.97 -16.25 3.17
N LEU A 281 20.95 -15.41 3.35
CA LEU A 281 19.92 -15.11 2.35
C LEU A 281 20.44 -14.17 1.26
N ASN A 282 21.42 -14.62 0.50
CA ASN A 282 22.11 -13.81 -0.51
C ASN A 282 21.24 -13.49 -1.74
N GLY A 283 20.22 -14.29 -2.02
CA GLY A 283 19.28 -14.07 -3.12
C GLY A 283 18.10 -13.16 -2.78
N LEU A 284 18.05 -12.64 -1.54
CA LEU A 284 16.91 -11.85 -1.08
C LEU A 284 16.88 -10.48 -1.79
N GLU A 285 15.73 -10.15 -2.36
CA GLU A 285 15.43 -8.86 -3.01
C GLU A 285 14.43 -8.03 -2.20
N PHE A 286 13.51 -8.70 -1.48
CA PHE A 286 12.51 -8.06 -0.63
C PHE A 286 12.47 -8.69 0.75
N LEU A 287 12.52 -7.85 1.80
CA LEU A 287 12.37 -8.25 3.19
C LEU A 287 11.39 -7.33 3.92
N ASP A 288 10.31 -7.89 4.44
CA ASP A 288 9.44 -7.18 5.38
C ASP A 288 9.31 -7.96 6.70
N LEU A 289 9.81 -7.35 7.78
CA LEU A 289 9.68 -7.80 9.17
C LEU A 289 8.97 -6.75 10.01
N SER A 290 8.34 -5.76 9.40
CA SER A 290 7.74 -4.62 10.09
C SER A 290 6.58 -5.02 11.01
N GLN A 291 6.21 -4.12 11.92
CA GLN A 291 5.06 -4.29 12.81
C GLN A 291 5.09 -5.62 13.59
N ASN A 292 6.24 -5.89 14.22
CA ASN A 292 6.46 -7.05 15.10
C ASN A 292 6.99 -6.58 16.47
N ASN A 293 7.45 -7.52 17.30
CA ASN A 293 8.06 -7.23 18.60
C ASN A 293 9.56 -7.58 18.63
N LEU A 294 10.23 -7.46 17.48
CA LEU A 294 11.65 -7.81 17.34
C LEU A 294 12.53 -6.87 18.14
N SER A 295 13.61 -7.40 18.71
CA SER A 295 14.55 -6.68 19.60
C SER A 295 15.99 -7.04 19.26
N GLY A 296 16.95 -6.51 20.02
CA GLY A 296 18.37 -6.69 19.71
C GLY A 296 18.84 -5.79 18.58
N SER A 297 19.93 -6.10 17.93
CA SER A 297 20.52 -5.32 16.83
C SER A 297 20.32 -6.01 15.49
N ILE A 298 20.33 -5.22 14.42
CA ILE A 298 20.42 -5.75 13.06
C ILE A 298 21.80 -6.42 12.92
N PRO A 299 21.88 -7.70 12.48
CA PRO A 299 23.15 -8.38 12.34
C PRO A 299 24.08 -7.65 11.37
N SER A 300 25.33 -7.40 11.79
CA SER A 300 26.31 -6.69 10.96
C SER A 300 26.72 -7.43 9.68
N CYS A 301 26.49 -8.74 9.64
CA CYS A 301 26.70 -9.57 8.45
C CYS A 301 25.53 -9.56 7.47
N PHE A 302 24.39 -8.91 7.80
CA PHE A 302 23.22 -8.87 6.91
C PHE A 302 23.46 -7.87 5.77
N ASN A 303 24.03 -8.36 4.68
CA ASN A 303 24.40 -7.59 3.51
C ASN A 303 24.00 -8.30 2.19
N PRO A 304 22.72 -8.61 1.97
CA PRO A 304 22.29 -9.24 0.72
C PRO A 304 22.59 -8.34 -0.47
N PRO A 305 23.30 -8.81 -1.51
CA PRO A 305 23.76 -7.95 -2.60
C PRO A 305 22.64 -7.47 -3.53
N TYR A 306 21.55 -8.22 -3.61
CA TYR A 306 20.44 -7.96 -4.52
C TYR A 306 19.21 -7.34 -3.83
N ILE A 307 19.26 -7.12 -2.50
CA ILE A 307 18.11 -6.60 -1.77
C ILE A 307 17.75 -5.19 -2.24
N GLU A 308 16.50 -5.01 -2.62
CA GLU A 308 15.96 -3.74 -3.13
C GLU A 308 15.08 -3.05 -2.08
N HIS A 309 14.29 -3.81 -1.33
CA HIS A 309 13.36 -3.27 -0.36
C HIS A 309 13.53 -3.90 1.01
N VAL A 310 13.72 -3.07 2.02
CA VAL A 310 13.89 -3.49 3.42
C VAL A 310 12.92 -2.73 4.30
N HIS A 311 11.94 -3.43 4.87
CA HIS A 311 10.99 -2.91 5.84
C HIS A 311 11.15 -3.64 7.16
N ILE A 312 11.65 -2.95 8.18
CA ILE A 312 11.75 -3.48 9.54
C ILE A 312 11.24 -2.47 10.57
N HIS A 313 10.38 -1.55 10.12
CA HIS A 313 9.78 -0.51 10.94
C HIS A 313 8.80 -1.08 11.99
N GLY A 314 8.46 -0.28 13.01
CA GLY A 314 7.48 -0.67 14.02
C GLY A 314 7.92 -1.87 14.85
N ASN A 315 9.20 -1.92 15.27
CA ASN A 315 9.80 -2.94 16.12
C ASN A 315 10.47 -2.33 17.34
N ARG A 316 11.28 -3.11 18.08
CA ARG A 316 12.07 -2.68 19.25
C ARG A 316 13.57 -2.88 19.04
N LEU A 317 14.01 -2.81 17.79
CA LEU A 317 15.42 -2.98 17.44
C LEU A 317 16.25 -1.84 18.01
N ARG A 318 17.49 -2.13 18.42
CA ARG A 318 18.39 -1.18 19.09
C ARG A 318 19.82 -1.29 18.56
N GLY A 319 20.63 -0.33 18.95
CA GLY A 319 22.04 -0.26 18.55
C GLY A 319 22.24 0.46 17.22
N PRO A 320 23.49 0.63 16.78
CA PRO A 320 23.82 1.34 15.56
C PRO A 320 23.66 0.47 14.30
N LEU A 321 23.58 1.11 13.15
CA LEU A 321 23.54 0.43 11.85
C LEU A 321 24.85 -0.28 11.47
N SER A 322 25.89 -0.24 12.29
CA SER A 322 27.18 -0.92 12.09
C SER A 322 27.58 -1.10 10.62
N LEU A 323 27.77 -2.36 10.17
CA LEU A 323 28.04 -2.72 8.76
C LEU A 323 26.86 -3.43 8.09
N ALA A 324 25.69 -3.48 8.74
CA ALA A 324 24.50 -3.98 8.09
C ALA A 324 24.20 -3.16 6.82
N PHE A 325 23.88 -3.85 5.72
CA PHE A 325 23.61 -3.28 4.39
C PHE A 325 24.81 -2.65 3.66
N TYR A 326 26.03 -2.66 4.21
CA TYR A 326 27.20 -2.00 3.62
C TYR A 326 27.44 -2.39 2.14
N ASN A 327 27.20 -3.65 1.77
CA ASN A 327 27.40 -4.17 0.41
C ASN A 327 26.10 -4.23 -0.42
N SER A 328 24.99 -3.74 0.13
CA SER A 328 23.66 -3.86 -0.49
C SER A 328 23.33 -2.65 -1.37
N SER A 329 24.15 -2.42 -2.41
CA SER A 329 24.05 -1.25 -3.29
C SER A 329 22.75 -1.19 -4.11
N SER A 330 22.01 -2.29 -4.20
CA SER A 330 20.72 -2.39 -4.89
C SER A 330 19.56 -1.82 -4.10
N ILE A 331 19.73 -1.50 -2.80
CA ILE A 331 18.64 -0.99 -1.95
C ILE A 331 18.04 0.28 -2.56
N VAL A 332 16.75 0.22 -2.85
CA VAL A 332 15.87 1.33 -3.28
C VAL A 332 15.16 1.92 -2.08
N THR A 333 14.57 1.07 -1.21
CA THR A 333 13.86 1.49 0.01
C THR A 333 14.53 0.91 1.25
N LEU A 334 14.84 1.78 2.22
CA LEU A 334 15.29 1.40 3.55
C LEU A 334 14.38 2.04 4.60
N ASP A 335 13.43 1.26 5.14
CA ASP A 335 12.47 1.70 6.14
C ASP A 335 12.77 1.08 7.51
N LEU A 336 13.30 1.90 8.41
CA LEU A 336 13.68 1.54 9.78
C LEU A 336 12.88 2.32 10.85
N ARG A 337 11.80 2.99 10.46
CA ARG A 337 10.99 3.86 11.33
C ARG A 337 10.49 3.13 12.58
N GLY A 338 10.20 3.89 13.66
CA GLY A 338 9.54 3.34 14.84
C GLY A 338 10.32 2.20 15.50
N ASN A 339 11.60 2.43 15.78
CA ASN A 339 12.49 1.50 16.47
C ASN A 339 13.26 2.21 17.60
N ASN A 340 14.17 1.51 18.26
CA ASN A 340 15.07 2.06 19.29
C ASN A 340 16.52 2.13 18.78
N LEU A 341 16.72 2.34 17.48
CA LEU A 341 18.05 2.41 16.86
C LEU A 341 18.81 3.66 17.36
N THR A 342 20.11 3.53 17.51
CA THR A 342 20.99 4.56 18.09
C THR A 342 22.21 4.80 17.21
N GLY A 343 23.08 5.72 17.63
CA GLY A 343 24.29 6.06 16.90
C GLY A 343 24.06 7.12 15.84
N SER A 344 25.03 7.33 14.98
CA SER A 344 24.93 8.24 13.82
C SER A 344 24.64 7.46 12.56
N ILE A 345 24.06 8.11 11.56
CA ILE A 345 24.02 7.56 10.20
C ILE A 345 25.46 7.33 9.75
N PRO A 346 25.82 6.08 9.39
CA PRO A 346 27.21 5.75 9.07
C PRO A 346 27.66 6.40 7.77
N LYS A 347 28.96 6.73 7.71
CA LYS A 347 29.50 7.37 6.50
C LYS A 347 29.38 6.51 5.25
N TRP A 348 29.39 5.18 5.39
CA TRP A 348 29.25 4.26 4.27
C TRP A 348 27.84 4.31 3.61
N ILE A 349 26.88 5.06 4.13
CA ILE A 349 25.52 5.16 3.56
C ILE A 349 25.55 5.52 2.06
N TYR A 350 26.59 6.25 1.61
CA TYR A 350 26.74 6.59 0.19
C TYR A 350 26.99 5.39 -0.74
N THR A 351 27.34 4.20 -0.19
CA THR A 351 27.53 2.98 -0.99
C THR A 351 26.21 2.41 -1.50
N LEU A 352 25.07 2.81 -0.90
CA LEU A 352 23.73 2.44 -1.33
C LEU A 352 23.30 3.29 -2.52
N SER A 353 23.98 3.11 -3.66
CA SER A 353 23.86 4.00 -4.83
C SER A 353 22.47 4.05 -5.46
N SER A 354 21.65 3.02 -5.27
CA SER A 354 20.26 2.93 -5.77
C SER A 354 19.23 3.52 -4.79
N LEU A 355 19.66 3.94 -3.58
CA LEU A 355 18.74 4.36 -2.51
C LEU A 355 17.92 5.57 -2.95
N SER A 356 16.61 5.38 -3.00
CA SER A 356 15.61 6.39 -3.35
C SER A 356 14.80 6.85 -2.14
N VAL A 357 14.54 5.93 -1.21
CA VAL A 357 13.69 6.17 -0.03
C VAL A 357 14.45 5.79 1.23
N LEU A 358 14.70 6.76 2.11
CA LEU A 358 15.35 6.57 3.43
C LEU A 358 14.43 7.05 4.54
N LEU A 359 13.88 6.12 5.31
CA LEU A 359 12.94 6.39 6.40
C LEU A 359 13.53 5.93 7.73
N LEU A 360 13.97 6.88 8.57
CA LEU A 360 14.56 6.66 9.89
C LEU A 360 13.75 7.30 11.01
N LYS A 361 12.57 7.82 10.73
CA LYS A 361 11.67 8.51 11.67
C LYS A 361 11.46 7.70 12.95
N ASP A 362 11.27 8.41 14.08
CA ASP A 362 10.94 7.83 15.38
C ASP A 362 11.97 6.77 15.82
N ASN A 363 13.20 7.24 16.06
CA ASN A 363 14.33 6.47 16.53
C ASN A 363 15.19 7.31 17.52
N HIS A 364 16.35 6.84 17.88
CA HIS A 364 17.30 7.54 18.75
C HIS A 364 18.62 7.84 18.04
N PHE A 365 18.57 8.06 16.72
CA PHE A 365 19.77 8.50 15.98
C PHE A 365 20.22 9.87 16.45
N HIS A 366 21.53 10.08 16.52
CA HIS A 366 22.12 11.32 16.98
C HIS A 366 23.34 11.74 16.13
N GLY A 367 23.94 12.87 16.46
CA GLY A 367 25.05 13.43 15.71
C GLY A 367 24.57 14.34 14.58
N LYS A 368 25.43 14.58 13.59
CA LYS A 368 25.11 15.45 12.45
C LYS A 368 24.45 14.66 11.32
N VAL A 369 23.58 15.30 10.57
CA VAL A 369 23.14 14.78 9.27
C VAL A 369 24.37 14.68 8.36
N PRO A 370 24.73 13.49 7.86
CA PRO A 370 25.98 13.31 7.15
C PRO A 370 25.93 13.88 5.73
N VAL A 371 26.99 14.55 5.32
CA VAL A 371 27.14 15.08 3.95
C VAL A 371 27.21 13.97 2.90
N GLU A 372 27.47 12.75 3.31
CA GLU A 372 27.49 11.55 2.49
C GLU A 372 26.13 11.26 1.84
N LEU A 373 25.01 11.69 2.44
CA LEU A 373 23.69 11.60 1.84
C LEU A 373 23.59 12.38 0.52
N CYS A 374 24.33 13.47 0.40
CA CYS A 374 24.35 14.29 -0.81
C CYS A 374 24.99 13.59 -2.03
N LYS A 375 25.63 12.41 -1.83
CA LYS A 375 26.21 11.60 -2.92
C LYS A 375 25.21 10.60 -3.50
N LEU A 376 24.02 10.49 -2.90
CA LEU A 376 22.94 9.59 -3.32
C LEU A 376 22.06 10.28 -4.36
N HIS A 377 22.40 10.10 -5.63
CA HIS A 377 21.72 10.80 -6.73
C HIS A 377 20.29 10.31 -7.00
N SER A 378 19.92 9.14 -6.51
CA SER A 378 18.57 8.58 -6.65
C SER A 378 17.63 8.94 -5.49
N LEU A 379 18.15 9.62 -4.45
CA LEU A 379 17.41 9.87 -3.21
C LEU A 379 16.31 10.90 -3.43
N SER A 380 15.07 10.48 -3.23
CA SER A 380 13.85 11.27 -3.46
C SER A 380 13.08 11.56 -2.17
N ILE A 381 13.05 10.61 -1.24
CA ILE A 381 12.33 10.74 0.03
C ILE A 381 13.31 10.52 1.18
N ILE A 382 13.38 11.50 2.08
CA ILE A 382 14.20 11.46 3.29
C ILE A 382 13.30 11.79 4.49
N ASP A 383 13.13 10.85 5.41
CA ASP A 383 12.48 11.09 6.69
C ASP A 383 13.43 10.76 7.84
N LEU A 384 14.00 11.79 8.45
CA LEU A 384 14.84 11.71 9.64
C LEU A 384 14.14 12.29 10.87
N SER A 385 12.84 12.54 10.79
CA SER A 385 12.07 13.22 11.84
C SER A 385 12.05 12.41 13.15
N GLN A 386 11.73 13.09 14.25
CA GLN A 386 11.61 12.46 15.57
C GLN A 386 12.86 11.65 15.97
N ASN A 387 14.02 12.32 15.95
CA ASN A 387 15.33 11.79 16.33
C ASN A 387 16.11 12.81 17.19
N MET A 388 17.38 12.57 17.40
CA MET A 388 18.26 13.46 18.16
C MET A 388 19.38 14.05 17.29
N PHE A 389 19.15 14.24 16.00
CA PHE A 389 20.13 14.87 15.11
C PHE A 389 20.40 16.31 15.53
N SER A 390 21.64 16.77 15.37
CA SER A 390 22.10 18.08 15.83
C SER A 390 23.08 18.71 14.85
N GLY A 391 23.40 19.99 15.06
CA GLY A 391 24.26 20.75 14.16
C GLY A 391 23.49 21.30 12.94
N PRO A 392 24.20 21.88 11.96
CA PRO A 392 23.57 22.52 10.81
C PRO A 392 23.04 21.50 9.81
N ILE A 393 22.01 21.91 9.07
CA ILE A 393 21.55 21.20 7.88
C ILE A 393 22.64 21.31 6.79
N PRO A 394 23.08 20.20 6.18
CA PRO A 394 24.06 20.26 5.10
C PRO A 394 23.53 21.01 3.88
N SER A 395 24.23 22.06 3.43
CA SER A 395 23.83 22.83 2.24
C SER A 395 23.80 22.00 0.96
N CYS A 396 24.62 20.95 0.88
CA CYS A 396 24.64 20.05 -0.26
C CYS A 396 23.35 19.24 -0.46
N LEU A 397 22.44 19.16 0.54
CA LEU A 397 21.12 18.56 0.32
C LEU A 397 20.32 19.30 -0.77
N GLY A 398 20.56 20.59 -0.95
CA GLY A 398 19.97 21.37 -2.05
C GLY A 398 20.48 21.01 -3.44
N ASN A 399 21.50 20.15 -3.54
CA ASN A 399 22.01 19.63 -4.81
C ASN A 399 21.56 18.21 -5.13
N LEU A 400 20.63 17.65 -4.33
CA LEU A 400 20.03 16.36 -4.66
C LEU A 400 19.28 16.48 -5.99
N SER A 401 19.61 15.59 -6.93
CA SER A 401 18.89 15.46 -8.19
C SER A 401 17.61 14.68 -7.92
N LEU A 402 16.54 15.36 -7.48
CA LEU A 402 15.26 14.70 -7.26
C LEU A 402 14.74 14.19 -8.61
N PRO A 403 14.68 12.87 -8.84
CA PRO A 403 14.41 12.35 -10.17
C PRO A 403 12.94 12.53 -10.55
N MET A 404 12.68 13.23 -11.65
CA MET A 404 11.36 13.31 -12.29
C MET A 404 10.86 11.96 -12.84
N GLN A 405 11.72 10.96 -13.00
CA GLN A 405 11.40 9.65 -13.56
C GLN A 405 12.40 8.61 -13.07
N THR A 406 12.08 7.90 -12.02
CA THR A 406 12.70 6.59 -11.80
C THR A 406 11.91 5.54 -12.56
N LYS A 407 12.25 5.32 -13.83
CA LYS A 407 11.76 4.20 -14.64
C LYS A 407 11.99 2.82 -13.98
N LYS A 408 12.77 2.76 -12.91
CA LYS A 408 13.18 1.52 -12.25
C LYS A 408 12.19 0.97 -11.23
N ILE A 409 11.28 1.77 -10.64
CA ILE A 409 10.32 1.25 -9.64
C ILE A 409 9.24 0.37 -10.30
N LEU A 410 9.05 0.49 -11.61
CA LEU A 410 8.01 -0.23 -12.37
C LEU A 410 8.50 -1.45 -13.15
N GLU A 411 9.83 -1.65 -13.27
CA GLU A 411 10.35 -2.77 -14.07
C GLU A 411 10.67 -4.04 -13.25
N THR A 412 10.55 -4.01 -11.92
CA THR A 412 10.79 -5.19 -11.06
C THR A 412 9.64 -6.20 -11.01
N GLY A 413 8.62 -6.03 -11.84
CA GLY A 413 7.50 -6.97 -11.98
C GLY A 413 7.57 -7.94 -13.16
N PHE A 414 8.61 -7.91 -13.98
CA PHE A 414 8.68 -8.72 -15.21
C PHE A 414 10.05 -9.37 -15.41
N TYR A 415 10.33 -10.46 -14.72
CA TYR A 415 11.16 -11.51 -15.31
C TYR A 415 10.26 -12.45 -16.14
N GLY A 416 9.67 -11.88 -17.21
CA GLY A 416 9.28 -12.66 -18.35
C GLY A 416 10.56 -12.97 -19.12
N THR A 417 10.94 -14.24 -19.20
CA THR A 417 11.95 -14.70 -20.14
C THR A 417 11.68 -14.06 -21.50
N SER A 418 12.65 -13.29 -22.00
CA SER A 418 12.67 -12.79 -23.36
C SER A 418 12.63 -13.98 -24.32
N ILE A 419 11.45 -14.32 -24.77
CA ILE A 419 11.26 -15.20 -25.91
C ILE A 419 11.51 -14.31 -27.13
N GLU A 420 12.60 -14.54 -27.82
CA GLU A 420 12.86 -13.99 -29.16
C GLU A 420 11.61 -14.26 -30.01
N GLU A 421 11.08 -13.20 -30.61
CA GLU A 421 9.96 -13.27 -31.54
C GLU A 421 10.38 -14.05 -32.79
N ASP A 422 10.06 -15.34 -32.82
CA ASP A 422 10.07 -16.11 -34.05
C ASP A 422 8.69 -16.02 -34.71
N GLU A 423 8.61 -15.30 -35.83
CA GLU A 423 7.40 -14.95 -36.57
C GLU A 423 6.61 -16.15 -37.17
N THR A 424 6.89 -17.37 -36.81
CA THR A 424 6.29 -18.57 -37.43
C THR A 424 5.25 -19.32 -36.58
N ALA A 425 4.90 -18.86 -35.37
CA ALA A 425 3.94 -19.56 -34.52
C ALA A 425 2.51 -19.03 -34.67
N ARG A 426 1.75 -19.56 -35.61
CA ARG A 426 0.28 -19.42 -35.74
C ARG A 426 -0.54 -20.05 -34.61
N SER A 427 0.02 -20.25 -33.46
CA SER A 427 -0.69 -20.69 -32.25
C SER A 427 -0.21 -19.89 -31.06
N MET A 428 -0.79 -18.68 -30.88
CA MET A 428 -0.80 -18.10 -29.57
C MET A 428 -1.60 -19.06 -28.67
N THR A 429 -0.89 -19.89 -27.95
CA THR A 429 -1.51 -20.77 -26.98
C THR A 429 -2.11 -19.92 -25.87
N LEU A 430 -3.26 -20.34 -25.31
CA LEU A 430 -3.90 -19.72 -24.15
C LEU A 430 -2.89 -19.39 -23.02
N ASN A 431 -1.82 -20.19 -22.94
CA ASN A 431 -0.75 -20.03 -21.96
C ASN A 431 -0.04 -18.66 -22.05
N SER A 432 0.30 -18.15 -23.24
CA SER A 432 0.99 -16.87 -23.38
C SER A 432 0.11 -15.66 -23.04
N VAL A 433 -1.20 -15.74 -23.30
CA VAL A 433 -2.15 -14.69 -22.93
C VAL A 433 -2.39 -14.70 -21.41
N MET A 434 -2.48 -15.89 -20.80
CA MET A 434 -2.70 -16.02 -19.35
C MET A 434 -1.46 -15.62 -18.54
N ASP A 435 -0.26 -15.92 -19.00
CA ASP A 435 0.98 -15.58 -18.27
C ASP A 435 1.19 -14.06 -18.20
N SER A 436 0.74 -13.29 -19.18
CA SER A 436 0.77 -11.82 -19.13
C SER A 436 -0.34 -11.22 -18.23
N TYR A 437 -1.43 -11.95 -17.98
CA TYR A 437 -2.57 -11.47 -17.18
C TYR A 437 -2.41 -11.74 -15.67
N TYR A 438 -1.59 -12.75 -15.29
CA TYR A 438 -1.45 -13.20 -13.90
C TYR A 438 0.03 -13.30 -13.56
N PRO A 439 0.64 -12.18 -13.13
CA PRO A 439 2.03 -12.22 -12.69
C PRO A 439 2.20 -13.24 -11.56
N GLU A 440 3.30 -13.96 -11.58
CA GLU A 440 3.63 -14.92 -10.52
C GLU A 440 3.79 -14.24 -9.16
N SER A 441 4.23 -12.97 -9.16
CA SER A 441 4.34 -12.14 -7.96
C SER A 441 3.53 -10.85 -8.07
N TYR A 442 2.94 -10.41 -6.95
CA TYR A 442 2.31 -9.09 -6.77
C TYR A 442 3.09 -8.29 -5.74
N LEU A 443 4.24 -7.80 -6.13
CA LEU A 443 4.99 -6.86 -5.29
C LEU A 443 4.56 -5.44 -5.62
N GLU A 444 3.89 -4.79 -4.68
CA GLU A 444 3.63 -3.36 -4.73
C GLU A 444 4.35 -2.71 -3.56
N GLU A 445 5.33 -1.86 -3.87
CA GLU A 445 6.02 -1.07 -2.87
C GLU A 445 5.10 0.01 -2.34
N VAL A 446 4.89 0.03 -1.02
CA VAL A 446 4.08 1.02 -0.33
C VAL A 446 4.84 1.60 0.84
N ILE A 447 4.99 2.91 0.88
CA ILE A 447 5.60 3.63 2.00
C ILE A 447 4.61 4.59 2.64
N GLU A 448 4.79 4.86 3.92
CA GLU A 448 4.12 5.95 4.62
C GLU A 448 5.07 7.13 4.73
N PHE A 449 4.63 8.31 4.32
CA PHE A 449 5.39 9.55 4.45
C PHE A 449 4.49 10.70 4.90
N THR A 450 5.03 11.60 5.73
CA THR A 450 4.29 12.74 6.26
C THR A 450 4.29 13.89 5.27
N THR A 451 3.10 14.26 4.78
CA THR A 451 2.90 15.45 3.95
C THR A 451 1.62 16.16 4.36
N LYS A 452 1.48 17.44 4.05
CA LYS A 452 0.24 18.21 4.27
C LYS A 452 -0.32 18.04 5.70
N SER A 453 0.57 18.03 6.71
CA SER A 453 0.24 17.80 8.13
C SER A 453 -0.47 16.47 8.41
N GLY A 454 -0.36 15.47 7.54
CA GLY A 454 -0.96 14.13 7.68
C GLY A 454 -0.02 13.01 7.25
N PHE A 455 -0.36 11.79 7.66
CA PHE A 455 0.33 10.56 7.25
C PHE A 455 -0.38 9.96 6.05
N PHE A 456 0.32 9.78 4.95
CA PHE A 456 -0.25 9.22 3.72
C PHE A 456 0.56 8.01 3.25
N LEU A 457 -0.15 7.01 2.73
CA LEU A 457 0.46 5.86 2.08
C LEU A 457 0.67 6.16 0.60
N TYR A 458 1.89 6.02 0.15
CA TYR A 458 2.29 6.21 -1.24
C TYR A 458 2.74 4.89 -1.82
N GLY A 459 2.13 4.47 -2.92
CA GLY A 459 2.46 3.22 -3.59
C GLY A 459 2.34 3.30 -5.11
N GLY A 460 2.84 2.28 -5.79
CA GLY A 460 2.79 2.18 -7.24
C GLY A 460 3.39 3.39 -7.96
N ASN A 461 2.75 3.83 -9.02
CA ASN A 461 3.23 4.95 -9.85
C ASN A 461 3.39 6.27 -9.09
N ILE A 462 2.60 6.50 -8.03
CA ILE A 462 2.65 7.75 -7.26
C ILE A 462 3.99 7.87 -6.55
N LEU A 463 4.53 6.77 -6.04
CA LEU A 463 5.82 6.74 -5.35
C LEU A 463 6.97 7.20 -6.25
N SER A 464 6.88 6.97 -7.57
CA SER A 464 7.92 7.39 -8.52
C SER A 464 7.99 8.91 -8.75
N TYR A 465 6.94 9.65 -8.38
CA TYR A 465 6.87 11.11 -8.50
C TYR A 465 7.01 11.83 -7.16
N MET A 466 6.78 11.12 -6.04
CA MET A 466 6.83 11.73 -4.72
C MET A 466 8.26 12.08 -4.32
N THR A 467 8.47 13.33 -3.90
CA THR A 467 9.75 13.82 -3.38
C THR A 467 9.52 14.62 -2.12
N GLY A 468 10.33 14.37 -1.09
CA GLY A 468 10.13 15.04 0.18
C GLY A 468 11.29 14.90 1.16
N ILE A 469 11.46 15.91 2.01
CA ILE A 469 12.44 15.93 3.09
C ILE A 469 11.73 16.30 4.39
N ASP A 470 11.75 15.39 5.36
CA ASP A 470 11.29 15.62 6.73
C ASP A 470 12.46 15.49 7.71
N LEU A 471 12.85 16.62 8.31
CA LEU A 471 13.87 16.72 9.36
C LEU A 471 13.27 17.22 10.68
N SER A 472 11.96 17.21 10.82
CA SER A 472 11.25 17.76 11.98
C SER A 472 11.57 17.04 13.30
N CYS A 473 11.24 17.67 14.41
CA CYS A 473 11.41 17.09 15.75
C CYS A 473 12.83 16.56 15.99
N ASN A 474 13.82 17.43 15.82
CA ASN A 474 15.24 17.16 16.05
C ASN A 474 15.91 18.29 16.87
N ASN A 475 17.22 18.24 17.02
CA ASN A 475 18.02 19.30 17.66
C ASN A 475 18.89 20.07 16.65
N LEU A 476 18.41 20.23 15.40
CA LEU A 476 19.15 20.93 14.36
C LEU A 476 19.31 22.41 14.68
N THR A 477 20.47 22.98 14.34
CA THR A 477 20.85 24.37 14.67
C THR A 477 21.42 25.09 13.46
N GLY A 478 21.68 26.41 13.59
CA GLY A 478 22.21 27.22 12.51
C GLY A 478 21.11 27.73 11.57
N HIS A 479 21.52 28.21 10.39
CA HIS A 479 20.60 28.79 9.42
C HIS A 479 20.05 27.73 8.48
N ILE A 480 18.86 27.98 7.92
CA ILE A 480 18.34 27.20 6.82
C ILE A 480 19.20 27.48 5.59
N PRO A 481 19.84 26.47 4.98
CA PRO A 481 20.67 26.67 3.80
C PRO A 481 19.84 27.20 2.62
N PRO A 482 20.22 28.32 2.00
CA PRO A 482 19.50 28.84 0.83
C PRO A 482 19.56 27.90 -0.39
N GLU A 483 20.52 27.00 -0.42
CA GLU A 483 20.67 25.95 -1.45
C GLU A 483 19.48 24.98 -1.49
N LEU A 484 18.75 24.80 -0.39
CA LEU A 484 17.51 23.99 -0.38
C LEU A 484 16.46 24.53 -1.36
N GLY A 485 16.51 25.83 -1.66
CA GLY A 485 15.67 26.43 -2.70
C GLY A 485 15.96 25.95 -4.13
N ASN A 486 17.02 25.19 -4.36
CA ASN A 486 17.30 24.58 -5.66
C ASN A 486 16.53 23.29 -5.94
N LEU A 487 15.84 22.74 -4.93
CA LEU A 487 15.04 21.51 -5.03
C LEU A 487 13.68 21.80 -5.70
N SER A 488 13.68 22.25 -6.96
CA SER A 488 12.46 22.71 -7.68
C SER A 488 11.34 21.66 -7.72
N GLU A 489 11.70 20.38 -7.69
CA GLU A 489 10.79 19.23 -7.81
C GLU A 489 10.33 18.67 -6.46
N ILE A 490 10.63 19.34 -5.34
CA ILE A 490 10.20 18.87 -4.01
C ILE A 490 8.72 19.19 -3.76
N TYR A 491 7.97 18.20 -3.27
CA TYR A 491 6.57 18.36 -2.90
C TYR A 491 6.37 18.68 -1.41
N SER A 492 7.27 18.19 -0.54
CA SER A 492 7.15 18.40 0.91
C SER A 492 8.50 18.70 1.55
N LEU A 493 8.57 19.78 2.31
CA LEU A 493 9.72 20.15 3.14
C LEU A 493 9.25 20.48 4.55
N ASN A 494 9.63 19.64 5.51
CA ASN A 494 9.32 19.82 6.93
C ASN A 494 10.60 19.99 7.74
N LEU A 495 10.81 21.18 8.32
CA LEU A 495 11.92 21.53 9.20
C LEU A 495 11.43 21.92 10.61
N SER A 496 10.18 21.68 10.92
CA SER A 496 9.54 22.12 12.17
C SER A 496 10.16 21.49 13.42
N HIS A 497 9.89 22.08 14.58
CA HIS A 497 10.36 21.56 15.88
C HIS A 497 11.87 21.30 15.91
N ASN A 498 12.65 22.34 15.60
CA ASN A 498 14.11 22.33 15.66
C ASN A 498 14.63 23.60 16.41
N LYS A 499 15.91 23.86 16.34
CA LYS A 499 16.56 25.06 16.90
C LYS A 499 17.18 25.94 15.81
N LEU A 500 16.54 25.97 14.63
CA LEU A 500 17.02 26.73 13.48
C LEU A 500 16.87 28.23 13.73
N THR A 501 17.83 29.00 13.23
CA THR A 501 17.93 30.45 13.42
C THR A 501 18.09 31.18 12.09
N GLY A 502 18.08 32.52 12.12
CA GLY A 502 18.27 33.35 10.92
C GLY A 502 16.98 33.53 10.13
N VAL A 503 17.10 33.87 8.87
CA VAL A 503 15.96 34.25 8.01
C VAL A 503 15.45 33.05 7.18
N ILE A 504 14.19 33.12 6.78
CA ILE A 504 13.65 32.22 5.76
C ILE A 504 14.31 32.59 4.42
N PRO A 505 14.95 31.65 3.71
CA PRO A 505 15.62 31.95 2.45
C PRO A 505 14.63 32.40 1.36
N SER A 506 14.91 33.53 0.71
CA SER A 506 14.11 33.98 -0.45
C SER A 506 14.21 33.03 -1.66
N SER A 507 15.27 32.20 -1.71
CA SER A 507 15.44 31.15 -2.73
C SER A 507 14.34 30.08 -2.70
N PHE A 508 13.59 29.96 -1.60
CA PHE A 508 12.45 29.04 -1.51
C PHE A 508 11.34 29.36 -2.52
N ALA A 509 11.28 30.59 -3.04
CA ALA A 509 10.41 30.94 -4.16
C ALA A 509 10.61 30.08 -5.42
N LYS A 510 11.77 29.38 -5.54
CA LYS A 510 12.07 28.47 -6.66
C LYS A 510 11.48 27.06 -6.49
N LEU A 511 10.89 26.74 -5.34
CA LEU A 511 10.30 25.43 -5.05
C LEU A 511 8.92 25.30 -5.71
N HIS A 512 8.86 25.32 -7.03
CA HIS A 512 7.62 25.47 -7.79
C HIS A 512 6.60 24.34 -7.58
N GLN A 513 7.06 23.12 -7.24
CA GLN A 513 6.21 21.95 -7.00
C GLN A 513 5.80 21.79 -5.54
N ILE A 514 6.29 22.64 -4.63
CA ILE A 514 6.05 22.44 -3.20
C ILE A 514 4.56 22.60 -2.85
N GLU A 515 4.01 21.58 -2.21
CA GLU A 515 2.64 21.55 -1.71
C GLU A 515 2.59 21.74 -0.19
N SER A 516 3.66 21.35 0.54
CA SER A 516 3.72 21.44 2.00
C SER A 516 5.07 21.99 2.45
N LEU A 517 5.04 23.11 3.18
CA LEU A 517 6.22 23.76 3.77
C LEU A 517 5.94 24.07 5.24
N ASP A 518 6.62 23.32 6.15
CA ASP A 518 6.49 23.53 7.59
C ASP A 518 7.84 23.92 8.20
N LEU A 519 7.91 25.15 8.73
CA LEU A 519 9.06 25.74 9.42
C LEU A 519 8.73 26.10 10.87
N SER A 520 7.58 25.67 11.38
CA SER A 520 7.07 26.01 12.71
C SER A 520 7.99 25.54 13.85
N TYR A 521 7.80 26.09 15.03
CA TYR A 521 8.56 25.72 16.24
C TYR A 521 10.07 25.74 16.02
N ASN A 522 10.60 26.91 15.65
CA ASN A 522 12.03 27.19 15.49
C ASN A 522 12.38 28.56 16.13
N ASN A 523 13.57 29.05 15.90
CA ASN A 523 14.00 30.38 16.33
C ASN A 523 14.35 31.28 15.12
N LEU A 524 13.54 31.16 14.05
CA LEU A 524 13.70 31.95 12.84
C LEU A 524 13.33 33.43 13.09
N SER A 525 14.00 34.34 12.43
CA SER A 525 13.84 35.79 12.59
C SER A 525 13.77 36.50 11.24
N GLY A 526 13.50 37.80 11.27
CA GLY A 526 13.33 38.58 10.04
C GLY A 526 11.95 38.44 9.44
N GLU A 527 11.77 38.85 8.19
CA GLU A 527 10.49 38.89 7.51
C GLU A 527 10.21 37.59 6.73
N ILE A 528 8.94 37.26 6.51
CA ILE A 528 8.54 36.26 5.53
C ILE A 528 8.81 36.81 4.13
N PRO A 529 9.66 36.18 3.30
CA PRO A 529 10.01 36.74 1.99
C PRO A 529 8.79 36.88 1.08
N ASN A 530 8.56 38.09 0.56
CA ASN A 530 7.44 38.35 -0.35
C ASN A 530 7.47 37.50 -1.63
N GLN A 531 8.65 37.02 -2.03
CA GLN A 531 8.83 36.14 -3.20
C GLN A 531 8.11 34.81 -3.06
N LEU A 532 7.82 34.37 -1.82
CA LEU A 532 7.11 33.09 -1.59
C LEU A 532 5.68 33.10 -2.14
N VAL A 533 5.10 34.27 -2.45
CA VAL A 533 3.78 34.34 -3.11
C VAL A 533 3.76 33.72 -4.52
N GLU A 534 4.93 33.44 -5.10
CA GLU A 534 5.07 32.74 -6.38
C GLU A 534 4.81 31.22 -6.28
N LEU A 535 4.74 30.67 -5.06
CA LEU A 535 4.48 29.25 -4.80
C LEU A 535 3.00 28.90 -4.99
N ASN A 536 2.58 28.73 -6.23
CA ASN A 536 1.17 28.52 -6.57
C ASN A 536 0.62 27.13 -6.18
N SER A 537 1.50 26.14 -5.99
CA SER A 537 1.13 24.77 -5.60
C SER A 537 1.02 24.59 -4.08
N LEU A 538 1.39 25.61 -3.28
CA LEU A 538 1.50 25.51 -1.83
C LEU A 538 0.11 25.39 -1.18
N GLU A 539 -0.20 24.23 -0.61
CA GLU A 539 -1.47 23.94 0.06
C GLU A 539 -1.37 24.07 1.59
N VAL A 540 -0.21 23.72 2.14
CA VAL A 540 0.07 23.79 3.58
C VAL A 540 1.31 24.63 3.82
N PHE A 541 1.15 25.66 4.65
CA PHE A 541 2.24 26.53 5.08
C PHE A 541 2.15 26.77 6.58
N SER A 542 3.25 26.61 7.29
CA SER A 542 3.35 26.96 8.70
C SER A 542 4.70 27.57 9.04
N VAL A 543 4.67 28.71 9.71
CA VAL A 543 5.81 29.37 10.34
C VAL A 543 5.51 29.69 11.81
N ALA A 544 4.49 29.06 12.37
CA ALA A 544 4.05 29.28 13.74
C ALA A 544 5.19 29.07 14.75
N TYR A 545 5.12 29.77 15.87
CA TYR A 545 6.09 29.65 16.99
C TYR A 545 7.54 29.84 16.56
N ASN A 546 7.81 31.04 16.02
CA ASN A 546 9.14 31.55 15.67
C ASN A 546 9.33 32.98 16.21
N ASN A 547 10.38 33.67 15.80
CA ASN A 547 10.66 35.07 16.15
C ASN A 547 10.62 35.95 14.90
N LEU A 548 9.68 35.68 14.00
CA LEU A 548 9.51 36.44 12.73
C LEU A 548 8.86 37.79 12.98
N SER A 549 9.12 38.73 12.10
CA SER A 549 8.65 40.12 12.17
C SER A 549 8.16 40.62 10.83
N GLY A 550 7.52 41.79 10.82
CA GLY A 550 7.03 42.42 9.59
C GLY A 550 5.64 41.96 9.17
N SER A 551 5.24 42.34 7.95
CA SER A 551 3.90 42.05 7.43
C SER A 551 3.82 40.66 6.80
N ILE A 552 2.70 39.98 7.05
CA ILE A 552 2.38 38.72 6.38
C ILE A 552 2.05 38.98 4.91
N PRO A 553 2.59 38.23 3.95
CA PRO A 553 2.16 38.28 2.55
C PRO A 553 0.68 37.87 2.42
N GLU A 554 -0.14 38.68 1.73
CA GLU A 554 -1.60 38.47 1.61
C GLU A 554 -2.03 38.08 0.18
N LYS A 555 -1.07 37.88 -0.74
CA LYS A 555 -1.35 37.62 -2.16
C LYS A 555 -1.29 36.11 -2.47
N ALA A 556 -1.99 35.73 -3.53
CA ALA A 556 -2.03 34.36 -4.06
C ALA A 556 -2.43 33.34 -2.95
N GLN A 557 -1.74 32.20 -2.84
CA GLN A 557 -2.04 31.15 -1.84
C GLN A 557 -1.92 31.66 -0.39
N PHE A 558 -1.07 32.66 -0.12
CA PHE A 558 -0.89 33.21 1.23
C PHE A 558 -2.15 33.87 1.80
N GLY A 559 -3.08 34.30 0.96
CA GLY A 559 -4.40 34.79 1.39
C GLY A 559 -5.37 33.68 1.85
N THR A 560 -5.03 32.42 1.67
CA THR A 560 -5.87 31.27 2.07
C THR A 560 -5.46 30.65 3.40
N PHE A 561 -4.25 30.91 3.88
CA PHE A 561 -3.76 30.37 5.16
C PHE A 561 -4.41 31.09 6.33
N ILE A 562 -4.65 30.34 7.40
CA ILE A 562 -5.34 30.81 8.60
C ILE A 562 -4.34 31.28 9.66
N GLU A 563 -4.83 31.93 10.69
CA GLU A 563 -4.06 32.47 11.82
C GLU A 563 -3.07 31.47 12.41
N ASN A 564 -3.47 30.20 12.55
CA ASN A 564 -2.64 29.13 13.12
C ASN A 564 -1.31 28.91 12.37
N SER A 565 -1.26 29.25 11.07
CA SER A 565 -0.03 29.16 10.27
C SER A 565 1.06 30.13 10.71
N TYR A 566 0.69 31.18 11.43
CA TYR A 566 1.56 32.31 11.82
C TYR A 566 1.63 32.52 13.32
N GLU A 567 0.81 31.82 14.10
CA GLU A 567 0.68 31.97 15.55
C GLU A 567 2.05 31.92 16.25
N GLY A 568 2.17 32.54 17.43
CA GLY A 568 3.40 32.48 18.23
C GLY A 568 4.56 33.33 17.69
N ASN A 569 4.33 34.24 16.72
CA ASN A 569 5.30 35.22 16.23
C ASN A 569 4.93 36.62 16.73
N PRO A 570 5.51 37.10 17.82
CA PRO A 570 5.03 38.34 18.47
C PRO A 570 5.19 39.60 17.62
N PHE A 571 6.10 39.61 16.65
CA PHE A 571 6.43 40.75 15.82
C PHE A 571 5.86 40.69 14.39
N LEU A 572 5.11 39.65 14.04
CA LEU A 572 4.34 39.60 12.80
C LEU A 572 3.07 40.43 12.93
N CYS A 573 2.66 41.05 11.81
CA CYS A 573 1.44 41.83 11.70
C CYS A 573 0.75 41.54 10.35
N GLY A 574 -0.54 41.84 10.26
CA GLY A 574 -1.35 41.65 9.06
C GLY A 574 -2.81 41.42 9.40
N THR A 575 -3.67 41.45 8.38
CA THR A 575 -5.13 41.32 8.55
C THR A 575 -5.51 39.97 9.14
N ILE A 576 -4.79 38.89 8.77
CA ILE A 576 -5.01 37.50 9.23
C ILE A 576 -4.77 37.37 10.75
N LEU A 577 -3.82 38.13 11.32
CA LEU A 577 -3.52 38.15 12.75
C LEU A 577 -4.31 39.21 13.52
N HIS A 578 -5.24 39.93 12.88
CA HIS A 578 -5.95 41.06 13.46
C HIS A 578 -5.02 42.10 14.12
N LYS A 579 -3.77 42.23 13.62
CA LYS A 579 -2.72 43.09 14.17
C LYS A 579 -2.23 44.07 13.12
N SER A 580 -2.44 45.36 13.38
CA SER A 580 -2.00 46.46 12.48
C SER A 580 -0.48 46.54 12.38
N CYS A 581 0.04 46.72 11.15
CA CYS A 581 1.46 46.93 10.87
C CYS A 581 1.89 48.42 10.98
N SER A 582 1.14 49.28 11.67
CA SER A 582 1.56 50.65 11.92
C SER A 582 2.85 50.69 12.72
N LYS A 583 3.82 51.52 12.30
CA LYS A 583 5.17 51.65 12.85
C LYS A 583 5.16 51.72 14.37
N ILE A 584 5.94 50.83 15.00
CA ILE A 584 6.29 50.94 16.42
C ILE A 584 7.27 52.10 16.55
N ASP A 585 6.78 53.30 16.86
CA ASP A 585 7.59 54.38 17.39
C ASP A 585 7.96 54.02 18.85
N SER A 586 9.19 54.35 19.21
CA SER A 586 9.90 54.10 20.46
C SER A 586 9.08 54.39 21.74
N PRO A 587 9.42 53.81 22.88
CA PRO A 587 8.62 53.84 24.08
C PRO A 587 8.53 55.26 24.68
N SER A 588 7.36 55.81 24.75
CA SER A 588 7.09 56.99 25.57
C SER A 588 5.86 56.74 26.46
N THR A 589 6.19 56.74 27.76
CA THR A 589 5.40 57.18 28.91
C THR A 589 3.93 56.73 29.04
N ILE A 590 3.74 56.02 30.12
CA ILE A 590 2.47 55.73 30.79
C ILE A 590 1.59 56.97 30.91
N SER A 591 0.37 56.90 30.39
CA SER A 591 -0.76 57.67 30.89
C SER A 591 -1.99 56.79 31.00
N THR A 592 -2.40 56.60 32.21
CA THR A 592 -3.67 56.02 32.64
C THR A 592 -4.84 56.79 32.11
N VAL A 593 -5.76 56.16 31.36
CA VAL A 593 -7.16 56.60 31.23
C VAL A 593 -8.06 55.37 31.08
N SER A 594 -8.89 55.23 32.10
CA SER A 594 -10.27 54.72 32.21
C SER A 594 -10.84 53.76 31.14
N GLU A 595 -11.37 52.70 31.71
CA GLU A 595 -12.36 51.80 31.12
C GLU A 595 -13.47 52.52 30.37
N ASP A 596 -13.69 52.11 29.11
CA ASP A 596 -15.04 52.19 28.54
C ASP A 596 -15.35 50.87 27.85
N LYS A 597 -16.43 50.27 28.31
CA LYS A 597 -17.00 49.03 27.80
C LYS A 597 -17.70 49.33 26.50
N GLY A 598 -17.24 48.76 25.43
CA GLY A 598 -17.95 48.67 24.16
C GLY A 598 -18.07 47.21 23.76
N GLU A 599 -19.20 46.60 24.13
CA GLU A 599 -19.68 45.36 23.55
C GLU A 599 -20.05 45.59 22.09
N ASP A 600 -19.40 44.93 21.15
CA ASP A 600 -19.95 44.58 19.83
C ASP A 600 -19.31 43.30 19.33
N GLY A 601 -19.65 42.21 19.97
CA GLY A 601 -19.50 40.86 19.42
C GLY A 601 -20.74 40.50 18.60
N LEU A 602 -20.58 40.37 17.30
CA LEU A 602 -21.64 40.00 16.33
C LEU A 602 -22.32 38.65 16.57
N ILE A 603 -21.92 37.90 17.58
CA ILE A 603 -22.55 36.66 18.00
C ILE A 603 -22.53 36.59 19.53
N ASP A 604 -23.70 36.66 20.14
CA ASP A 604 -23.84 36.37 21.57
C ASP A 604 -23.44 34.90 21.82
N THR A 605 -22.35 34.71 22.56
CA THR A 605 -21.84 33.37 22.91
C THR A 605 -22.85 32.51 23.64
N TYR A 606 -23.79 33.13 24.35
CA TYR A 606 -24.86 32.42 25.02
C TYR A 606 -25.90 31.89 24.01
N ASP A 607 -26.33 32.72 23.06
CA ASP A 607 -27.26 32.32 22.00
C ASP A 607 -26.63 31.30 21.04
N PHE A 608 -25.33 31.40 20.77
CA PHE A 608 -24.60 30.39 20.02
C PHE A 608 -24.55 29.05 20.75
N CYS A 609 -24.21 29.03 22.03
CA CYS A 609 -24.17 27.80 22.83
C CYS A 609 -25.53 27.15 22.97
N VAL A 610 -26.60 27.94 23.15
CA VAL A 610 -27.96 27.43 23.24
C VAL A 610 -28.43 26.85 21.91
N SER A 611 -28.22 27.55 20.80
CA SER A 611 -28.60 27.06 19.46
C SER A 611 -27.80 25.80 19.05
N PHE A 612 -26.50 25.74 19.40
CA PHE A 612 -25.68 24.55 19.19
C PHE A 612 -26.19 23.35 20.02
N LEU A 613 -26.50 23.55 21.32
CA LEU A 613 -27.06 22.51 22.18
C LEU A 613 -28.39 22.00 21.67
N VAL A 614 -29.28 22.89 21.26
CA VAL A 614 -30.59 22.50 20.71
C VAL A 614 -30.43 21.70 19.42
N SER A 615 -29.58 22.15 18.51
CA SER A 615 -29.28 21.44 17.25
C SER A 615 -28.68 20.07 17.50
N TYR A 616 -27.77 19.94 18.47
CA TYR A 616 -27.15 18.69 18.86
C TYR A 616 -28.17 17.71 19.46
N VAL A 617 -29.07 18.17 20.32
CA VAL A 617 -30.14 17.34 20.90
C VAL A 617 -31.09 16.86 19.82
N VAL A 618 -31.51 17.73 18.90
CA VAL A 618 -32.38 17.36 17.77
C VAL A 618 -31.70 16.30 16.89
N LEU A 619 -30.41 16.46 16.59
CA LEU A 619 -29.61 15.47 15.81
C LEU A 619 -29.56 14.13 16.54
N LEU A 620 -29.30 14.12 17.86
CA LEU A 620 -29.29 12.88 18.64
C LEU A 620 -30.66 12.21 18.64
N LEU A 621 -31.73 12.97 18.81
CA LEU A 621 -33.08 12.42 18.78
C LEU A 621 -33.45 11.85 17.41
N THR A 622 -33.05 12.49 16.32
CA THR A 622 -33.25 11.95 14.96
C THR A 622 -32.48 10.65 14.74
N ILE A 623 -31.23 10.56 15.21
CA ILE A 623 -30.44 9.33 15.16
C ILE A 623 -31.14 8.23 15.99
N PHE A 624 -31.61 8.53 17.21
CA PHE A 624 -32.34 7.57 18.03
C PHE A 624 -33.59 7.07 17.34
N VAL A 625 -34.39 7.96 16.75
CA VAL A 625 -35.62 7.60 16.02
C VAL A 625 -35.30 6.70 14.81
N VAL A 626 -34.26 7.04 14.02
CA VAL A 626 -33.85 6.23 12.89
C VAL A 626 -33.38 4.84 13.33
N LEU A 627 -32.60 4.75 14.39
CA LEU A 627 -32.13 3.47 14.94
C LEU A 627 -33.27 2.66 15.59
N TYR A 628 -34.30 3.33 16.11
CA TYR A 628 -35.48 2.66 16.68
C TYR A 628 -36.38 2.05 15.59
N ILE A 629 -36.61 2.79 14.50
CA ILE A 629 -37.53 2.39 13.43
C ILE A 629 -36.87 1.36 12.49
N ASN A 630 -35.55 1.47 12.24
CA ASN A 630 -34.85 0.63 11.25
C ASN A 630 -33.91 -0.36 11.93
N PRO A 631 -34.29 -1.64 12.06
CA PRO A 631 -33.44 -2.66 12.69
C PRO A 631 -32.17 -2.98 11.93
N TYR A 632 -32.11 -2.70 10.63
CA TYR A 632 -30.90 -2.87 9.81
C TYR A 632 -29.83 -1.83 10.20
N TRP A 633 -30.20 -0.54 10.24
CA TRP A 633 -29.31 0.55 10.65
C TRP A 633 -28.85 0.39 12.09
N ARG A 634 -29.75 -0.07 12.98
CA ARG A 634 -29.41 -0.37 14.37
C ARG A 634 -28.30 -1.43 14.49
N ARG A 635 -28.38 -2.54 13.75
CA ARG A 635 -27.37 -3.59 13.75
C ARG A 635 -26.04 -3.09 13.17
N ALA A 636 -26.08 -2.33 12.08
CA ALA A 636 -24.88 -1.73 11.48
C ALA A 636 -24.19 -0.77 12.43
N TRP A 637 -24.96 0.10 13.12
CA TRP A 637 -24.45 1.06 14.10
C TRP A 637 -23.77 0.37 15.28
N PHE A 638 -24.42 -0.60 15.92
CA PHE A 638 -23.83 -1.33 17.04
C PHE A 638 -22.63 -2.18 16.63
N SER A 639 -22.59 -2.68 15.40
CA SER A 639 -21.41 -3.35 14.84
C SER A 639 -20.25 -2.37 14.68
N LEU A 640 -20.51 -1.17 14.18
CA LEU A 640 -19.50 -0.12 14.00
C LEU A 640 -18.97 0.38 15.36
N VAL A 641 -19.85 0.65 16.32
CA VAL A 641 -19.48 1.05 17.68
C VAL A 641 -18.69 -0.07 18.37
N GLY A 642 -19.08 -1.33 18.19
CA GLY A 642 -18.35 -2.49 18.70
C GLY A 642 -16.94 -2.58 18.15
N LYS A 643 -16.76 -2.34 16.85
CA LYS A 643 -15.44 -2.26 16.20
C LYS A 643 -14.60 -1.08 16.73
N CYS A 644 -15.21 0.11 16.89
CA CYS A 644 -14.52 1.26 17.46
C CYS A 644 -14.09 1.02 18.92
N ILE A 645 -14.91 0.39 19.74
CA ILE A 645 -14.59 0.06 21.14
C ILE A 645 -13.49 -1.01 21.22
N THR A 646 -13.52 -2.02 20.34
CA THR A 646 -12.44 -3.02 20.27
C THR A 646 -11.15 -2.38 19.80
N THR A 647 -11.18 -1.54 18.78
CA THR A 647 -9.99 -0.78 18.32
C THR A 647 -9.45 0.14 19.42
N TYR A 648 -10.34 0.83 20.16
CA TYR A 648 -9.96 1.70 21.28
C TYR A 648 -9.40 0.91 22.48
N ARG A 649 -9.92 -0.29 22.77
CA ARG A 649 -9.36 -1.18 23.80
C ARG A 649 -7.99 -1.73 23.43
N TYR A 650 -7.75 -2.05 22.17
CA TYR A 650 -6.43 -2.47 21.69
C TYR A 650 -5.43 -1.30 21.65
N SER A 651 -5.89 -0.09 21.36
CA SER A 651 -5.06 1.13 21.39
C SER A 651 -4.64 1.55 22.81
N ASN A 652 -5.49 1.34 23.82
CA ASN A 652 -5.20 1.82 25.20
C ASN A 652 -4.27 0.91 26.02
N VAL A 653 -3.94 -0.30 25.58
CA VAL A 653 -2.95 -1.14 26.27
C VAL A 653 -1.50 -0.77 25.87
N GLY A 654 -1.30 -0.10 24.72
CA GLY A 654 0.00 0.39 24.26
C GLY A 654 0.32 1.85 24.62
N ASN A 655 -0.68 2.68 24.91
CA ASN A 655 -0.56 4.15 24.88
C ASN A 655 -0.39 4.85 26.23
N PHE A 656 -0.18 4.14 27.34
CA PHE A 656 0.08 4.83 28.62
C PHE A 656 1.49 5.45 28.71
N LEU A 657 2.41 5.03 27.85
CA LEU A 657 3.78 5.59 27.77
C LEU A 657 3.97 6.62 26.65
N THR A 658 3.16 6.56 25.60
CA THR A 658 3.26 7.48 24.44
C THR A 658 2.52 8.80 24.66
N TYR A 659 1.53 8.86 25.55
CA TYR A 659 0.73 10.08 25.77
C TYR A 659 1.53 11.25 26.37
N HIS A 660 2.64 10.99 27.06
CA HIS A 660 3.51 12.05 27.59
C HIS A 660 4.55 12.59 26.59
N ILE A 661 4.85 11.83 25.53
CA ILE A 661 5.80 12.25 24.47
C ILE A 661 5.04 13.02 23.37
N PHE A 662 3.81 12.63 23.06
CA PHE A 662 2.97 13.31 22.05
C PHE A 662 2.58 14.76 22.41
N LYS A 663 2.66 15.14 23.69
CA LYS A 663 2.35 16.51 24.11
C LYS A 663 3.44 17.53 23.76
N GLN A 664 4.57 17.08 23.21
CA GLN A 664 5.67 17.97 22.78
C GLN A 664 5.83 18.11 21.27
N CYS A 665 5.14 17.29 20.46
CA CYS A 665 5.23 17.34 19.00
C CYS A 665 3.87 17.44 18.27
N VAL A 666 2.76 17.67 18.99
CA VAL A 666 1.44 18.03 18.41
C VAL A 666 1.08 19.45 18.82
#